data_04a0c165e4d7bd9dc7727d2312f108bf
#
_entry.id   04a0c165e4d7bd9dc7727d2312f108bf
#
_cell.length_a   1.000
_cell.length_b   1.000
_cell.length_c   1.000
_cell.angle_alpha   90.00
_cell.angle_beta   90.00
_cell.angle_gamma   90.00
#
_symmetry.space_group_name_H-M   'P 1'
#
loop_
_entity.id
_entity.type
_entity.pdbx_description
1 polymer ?
#
loop_
_entity_poly.entity_id
_entity_poly.type
_entity_poly.pdbx_seq_one_letter_code
_entity_poly.pdbx_strand_id
1 'polypeptide(L)'
;DGTLRTAEIVNKRMADGNTVFTPAEGSEEFIISLTKEQREPEPAIDRSGWSATADSYQNASGPSDGPASNLIDGDVDSIWHTNYGGGEGAQQYPYNVRFDLGEATTFKAFSYTPRQQGEDTNGNILGYALYAANTQEALDMDSDQWVKIAEGEFQYDGVNPIYVNLDEECTANQLKLVALSSKNGEEFAGGAEFNLHEQEIVIPQDSDRQFASSTLTLEGEPEITDTTATINDVEKTGKKVTFRFAPYTFNGVEYTITENIVMYNGDHFMRKYLEITIPDEAKATTAIDYIDLEHFQVNESDAQWTVPTDAGGVVSLNQYKANLGQPIYIQGMFFGSEFPVTDTQIVDGTGFMRYYTGKTFERLGLDNQLTADGKYVTWQTVAGAARSTENEVIQADFFDYIESISTPTEFRIQYNSWFDNMMLISDENIQSSFIEIDKELSAAEVRPLDSYVVDDGWNNYNNDYVLDASRSGTTLNQSGFWEFNSKFPDGLTPSSELVDKFGSYFGVWVGPRGGYNFYGTLADILTESGKGSKAGGSIDVADRTYVKNFQEMAVKWQQDYGVNYWKWDGFADDYQYSTWAATDGVPGYANNHMTGGYQNMYHVTDLWEAWIDLFETVRQSEIEDGVHDLWISLTCYVNPSPWWLQWANSVWIQCTADQADAGSSSSKMDRQLTYRDACYYDFINNHEFQFPLEHLYNHDPVYGREGTGMNINTATDEQFQNYLYMMSTRGSAFWELYYSDSIMTEGKYEVTSEFLQWAEENHHILQNAKMFGGSPNTGTSLGGNGGGENNTYGFSAFDGTDGILSMRNPSTETKEITFTFDRTIGGPEDAGTLQYHLEHTHNLSEGTPTSGTLTYGETYTFTLQPDEVRILEISADGDTIAPQIERIMSDGDQEITVRFNEKVSGSSFQMEGAEIESVEQSADDVTYH
;
A
#
# COMPACT_ATOMS: atom_id res chain seq x y z
N ASP A 1 -27.55 20.20 -24.38
CA ASP A 1 -26.25 20.74 -24.72
C ASP A 1 -25.29 19.70 -25.26
N GLY A 2 -25.59 18.37 -25.08
CA GLY A 2 -24.83 17.26 -25.63
C GLY A 2 -23.66 16.82 -24.77
N THR A 3 -23.53 17.30 -23.56
CA THR A 3 -22.53 16.82 -22.58
C THR A 3 -23.06 15.64 -21.77
N LEU A 4 -22.18 14.71 -21.38
CA LEU A 4 -22.47 13.63 -20.46
C LEU A 4 -22.27 14.11 -19.02
N ARG A 5 -23.18 13.75 -18.14
CA ARG A 5 -23.06 14.01 -16.71
C ARG A 5 -23.88 13.02 -15.91
N THR A 6 -23.31 12.47 -14.87
CA THR A 6 -24.02 11.70 -13.85
C THR A 6 -24.94 12.65 -13.07
N ALA A 7 -26.25 12.46 -13.23
CA ALA A 7 -27.25 13.24 -12.51
C ALA A 7 -27.47 12.71 -11.10
N GLU A 8 -27.51 11.38 -10.96
CA GLU A 8 -27.71 10.67 -9.70
C GLU A 8 -27.26 9.22 -9.80
N ILE A 9 -26.82 8.64 -8.69
CA ILE A 9 -26.62 7.21 -8.51
C ILE A 9 -27.60 6.73 -7.42
N VAL A 10 -28.45 5.78 -7.75
CA VAL A 10 -29.49 5.30 -6.85
C VAL A 10 -29.07 3.98 -6.23
N ASN A 11 -28.92 3.95 -4.91
CA ASN A 11 -28.62 2.74 -4.17
C ASN A 11 -29.90 1.91 -3.94
N LYS A 12 -30.04 0.77 -4.62
CA LYS A 12 -31.16 -0.14 -4.52
C LYS A 12 -31.05 -1.17 -3.38
N ARG A 13 -29.91 -1.26 -2.72
CA ARG A 13 -29.71 -2.18 -1.58
C ARG A 13 -30.17 -1.60 -0.24
N MET A 14 -30.35 -0.28 -0.16
CA MET A 14 -30.89 0.36 1.04
C MET A 14 -32.31 -0.10 1.32
N ALA A 15 -32.67 -0.25 2.58
CA ALA A 15 -33.97 -0.72 3.01
C ALA A 15 -35.13 0.13 2.47
N ASP A 16 -34.96 1.42 2.27
CA ASP A 16 -35.91 2.33 1.65
C ASP A 16 -35.91 2.27 0.10
N GLY A 17 -34.87 1.68 -0.49
CA GLY A 17 -34.65 1.54 -1.92
C GLY A 17 -34.45 2.86 -2.69
N ASN A 18 -34.20 3.95 -1.97
CA ASN A 18 -34.25 5.31 -2.52
C ASN A 18 -33.06 6.21 -2.08
N THR A 19 -32.07 5.70 -1.39
CA THR A 19 -30.88 6.51 -1.08
C THR A 19 -30.15 6.85 -2.37
N VAL A 20 -29.91 8.13 -2.58
CA VAL A 20 -29.38 8.68 -3.82
C VAL A 20 -28.13 9.50 -3.50
N PHE A 21 -27.08 9.26 -4.24
CA PHE A 21 -25.95 10.19 -4.35
C PHE A 21 -26.16 11.09 -5.58
N THR A 22 -26.23 12.37 -5.34
CA THR A 22 -26.35 13.39 -6.41
C THR A 22 -25.07 14.21 -6.42
N PRO A 23 -24.17 13.99 -7.38
CA PRO A 23 -22.96 14.80 -7.52
C PRO A 23 -23.32 16.29 -7.63
N ALA A 24 -22.61 17.15 -6.90
CA ALA A 24 -22.87 18.59 -6.90
C ALA A 24 -22.37 19.24 -8.20
N GLU A 25 -22.72 20.52 -8.38
CA GLU A 25 -22.27 21.32 -9.53
C GLU A 25 -20.73 21.36 -9.59
N GLY A 26 -20.16 21.17 -10.77
CA GLY A 26 -18.71 21.10 -10.99
C GLY A 26 -18.14 19.68 -10.95
N SER A 27 -18.99 18.65 -10.78
CA SER A 27 -18.58 17.26 -10.97
C SER A 27 -18.32 16.94 -12.44
N GLU A 28 -17.33 16.09 -12.67
CA GLU A 28 -16.92 15.62 -14.00
C GLU A 28 -16.94 14.08 -14.03
N GLU A 29 -17.25 13.48 -15.17
CA GLU A 29 -17.14 12.04 -15.34
C GLU A 29 -15.65 11.60 -15.30
N PHE A 30 -14.81 12.43 -15.88
CA PHE A 30 -13.36 12.28 -15.86
C PHE A 30 -12.65 13.60 -16.17
N ILE A 31 -11.37 13.67 -15.76
CA ILE A 31 -10.43 14.72 -16.16
C ILE A 31 -9.18 14.06 -16.75
N ILE A 32 -8.70 14.53 -17.89
CA ILE A 32 -7.42 14.11 -18.45
C ILE A 32 -6.45 15.28 -18.37
N SER A 33 -5.37 15.07 -17.62
CA SER A 33 -4.27 16.03 -17.49
C SER A 33 -3.07 15.55 -18.30
N LEU A 34 -2.50 16.43 -19.11
CA LEU A 34 -1.30 16.15 -19.89
C LEU A 34 -0.07 16.58 -19.10
N THR A 35 1.02 15.85 -19.26
CA THR A 35 2.28 16.24 -18.65
C THR A 35 2.69 17.63 -19.10
N LYS A 36 3.26 18.39 -18.19
CA LYS A 36 3.94 19.62 -18.55
C LYS A 36 5.05 19.26 -19.53
N GLU A 37 5.06 19.93 -20.70
CA GLU A 37 6.32 19.98 -21.43
C GLU A 37 7.41 20.44 -20.46
N GLN A 38 8.57 19.76 -20.43
CA GLN A 38 9.72 20.31 -19.73
C GLN A 38 10.00 21.65 -20.37
N ARG A 39 9.60 22.70 -19.68
CA ARG A 39 9.84 24.04 -20.13
C ARG A 39 11.34 24.29 -20.02
N GLU A 40 11.98 24.52 -21.16
CA GLU A 40 13.35 25.08 -21.12
C GLU A 40 13.31 26.30 -20.21
N PRO A 41 14.25 26.44 -19.27
CA PRO A 41 14.30 27.63 -18.43
C PRO A 41 14.28 28.87 -19.30
N GLU A 42 13.39 29.80 -18.99
CA GLU A 42 13.32 31.04 -19.77
C GLU A 42 14.67 31.74 -19.73
N PRO A 43 15.10 32.38 -20.84
CA PRO A 43 16.38 33.06 -20.91
C PRO A 43 16.52 34.04 -19.74
N ALA A 44 17.55 33.86 -18.96
CA ALA A 44 17.87 34.74 -17.86
C ALA A 44 18.90 35.78 -18.30
N ILE A 45 18.87 36.94 -17.67
CA ILE A 45 19.88 37.99 -17.83
C ILE A 45 21.23 37.47 -17.35
N ASP A 46 22.29 37.79 -18.08
CA ASP A 46 23.67 37.38 -17.71
C ASP A 46 24.02 37.88 -16.29
N ARG A 47 24.42 36.98 -15.44
CA ARG A 47 24.74 37.19 -14.03
C ARG A 47 26.27 37.27 -13.77
N SER A 48 27.10 37.20 -14.80
CA SER A 48 28.56 37.11 -14.65
C SER A 48 29.17 38.30 -13.88
N GLY A 49 28.49 39.43 -13.84
CA GLY A 49 28.87 40.63 -13.10
C GLY A 49 28.23 40.76 -11.71
N TRP A 50 27.39 39.79 -11.29
CA TRP A 50 26.63 39.91 -10.04
C TRP A 50 27.41 39.43 -8.82
N SER A 51 26.99 39.92 -7.66
CA SER A 51 27.37 39.35 -6.37
C SER A 51 26.16 39.32 -5.44
N ALA A 52 26.13 38.32 -4.56
CA ALA A 52 25.04 38.14 -3.58
C ALA A 52 25.60 38.04 -2.17
N THR A 53 24.87 38.66 -1.21
CA THR A 53 25.19 38.62 0.22
C THR A 53 23.89 38.47 1.02
N ALA A 54 23.89 37.69 2.09
CA ALA A 54 22.77 37.50 2.96
C ALA A 54 23.11 37.89 4.41
N ASP A 55 22.08 38.28 5.16
CA ASP A 55 22.19 38.56 6.59
C ASP A 55 22.23 37.30 7.46
N SER A 56 21.89 36.15 6.86
CA SER A 56 22.00 34.84 7.48
C SER A 56 22.43 33.79 6.46
N TYR A 57 23.42 32.97 6.78
CA TYR A 57 23.86 31.87 5.92
C TYR A 57 24.58 30.78 6.70
N GLN A 58 24.51 29.55 6.17
CA GLN A 58 25.21 28.38 6.70
C GLN A 58 26.64 28.33 6.18
N ASN A 59 27.58 28.00 7.05
CA ASN A 59 28.97 27.73 6.67
C ASN A 59 29.08 26.27 6.22
N ALA A 60 29.02 26.05 4.93
CA ALA A 60 29.09 24.71 4.38
C ALA A 60 30.44 24.04 4.57
N SER A 61 30.39 22.77 4.94
CA SER A 61 31.49 21.83 4.74
C SER A 61 31.38 21.06 3.41
N GLY A 62 30.43 21.44 2.55
CA GLY A 62 30.16 20.82 1.23
C GLY A 62 29.37 21.76 0.32
N PRO A 63 29.11 21.38 -0.94
CA PRO A 63 28.46 22.25 -1.93
C PRO A 63 26.97 22.47 -1.70
N SER A 64 26.32 21.66 -0.86
CA SER A 64 24.87 21.65 -0.76
C SER A 64 24.27 22.78 0.04
N ASP A 65 24.96 23.35 1.04
CA ASP A 65 24.42 24.44 1.87
C ASP A 65 25.46 25.54 1.96
N GLY A 66 25.12 26.77 1.67
CA GLY A 66 26.15 27.75 1.66
C GLY A 66 25.70 29.21 1.66
N PRO A 67 26.61 30.11 1.24
CA PRO A 67 26.39 31.54 1.18
C PRO A 67 25.41 31.92 0.07
N ALA A 68 24.97 33.19 0.10
CA ALA A 68 24.02 33.74 -0.89
C ALA A 68 24.57 33.71 -2.34
N SER A 69 25.87 33.56 -2.55
CA SER A 69 26.44 33.38 -3.90
C SER A 69 25.93 32.13 -4.61
N ASN A 70 25.49 31.14 -3.89
CA ASN A 70 24.87 29.92 -4.46
C ASN A 70 23.56 30.22 -5.20
N LEU A 71 22.88 31.31 -4.92
CA LEU A 71 21.67 31.73 -5.65
C LEU A 71 21.98 32.27 -7.07
N ILE A 72 23.24 32.44 -7.43
CA ILE A 72 23.62 33.05 -8.71
C ILE A 72 24.81 32.34 -9.37
N ASP A 73 25.18 31.15 -8.92
CA ASP A 73 26.33 30.39 -9.44
C ASP A 73 26.03 29.53 -10.65
N GLY A 74 24.76 29.29 -10.95
CA GLY A 74 24.30 28.46 -12.07
C GLY A 74 24.29 26.97 -11.78
N ASP A 75 24.50 26.59 -10.54
CA ASP A 75 24.46 25.19 -10.08
C ASP A 75 23.25 24.95 -9.20
N VAL A 76 22.20 24.34 -9.75
CA VAL A 76 20.97 24.05 -9.02
C VAL A 76 21.13 23.05 -7.87
N ASP A 77 22.26 22.34 -7.83
CA ASP A 77 22.58 21.40 -6.73
C ASP A 77 23.21 22.12 -5.54
N SER A 78 23.66 23.34 -5.70
CA SER A 78 24.12 24.21 -4.62
C SER A 78 22.97 25.10 -4.12
N ILE A 79 22.90 25.36 -2.82
CA ILE A 79 21.85 26.21 -2.26
C ILE A 79 22.40 27.28 -1.31
N TRP A 80 21.82 28.47 -1.32
CA TRP A 80 21.84 29.32 -0.16
C TRP A 80 20.91 28.73 0.90
N HIS A 81 21.39 28.69 2.14
CA HIS A 81 20.58 28.29 3.27
C HIS A 81 20.93 29.15 4.48
N THR A 82 19.90 29.57 5.23
CA THR A 82 20.09 30.35 6.47
C THR A 82 20.79 29.53 7.56
N ASN A 83 21.32 30.22 8.56
CA ASN A 83 22.00 29.59 9.68
C ASN A 83 21.06 28.69 10.51
N TYR A 84 21.33 27.39 10.54
CA TYR A 84 20.68 26.41 11.41
C TYR A 84 21.61 25.89 12.53
N GLY A 85 22.79 26.46 12.66
CA GLY A 85 23.82 26.17 13.66
C GLY A 85 25.19 26.02 13.05
N GLY A 86 26.14 26.80 13.54
CA GLY A 86 27.49 26.84 13.00
C GLY A 86 27.71 27.77 11.79
N GLY A 87 26.67 28.47 11.33
CA GLY A 87 26.70 29.52 10.33
C GLY A 87 26.75 30.92 10.94
N GLU A 88 26.49 31.96 10.15
CA GLU A 88 26.45 33.35 10.56
C GLU A 88 25.04 33.94 10.41
N GLY A 89 24.65 34.88 11.27
CA GLY A 89 23.40 35.64 11.21
C GLY A 89 22.27 35.07 12.02
N ALA A 90 21.09 35.67 11.85
CA ALA A 90 19.86 35.33 12.58
C ALA A 90 19.34 33.90 12.24
N GLN A 91 18.56 33.32 13.13
CA GLN A 91 17.90 32.02 12.98
C GLN A 91 16.38 32.16 13.04
N GLN A 92 15.86 33.29 12.59
CA GLN A 92 14.41 33.52 12.50
C GLN A 92 14.11 34.57 11.42
N TYR A 93 12.92 34.47 10.85
CA TYR A 93 12.41 35.40 9.85
C TYR A 93 12.28 36.84 10.41
N PRO A 94 12.39 37.88 9.52
CA PRO A 94 12.67 37.81 8.08
C PRO A 94 14.17 37.69 7.78
N TYR A 95 14.48 37.07 6.63
CA TYR A 95 15.86 37.00 6.11
C TYR A 95 16.01 37.83 4.87
N ASN A 96 17.17 38.47 4.71
CA ASN A 96 17.43 39.34 3.60
C ASN A 96 18.64 38.86 2.76
N VAL A 97 18.45 38.82 1.45
CA VAL A 97 19.52 38.62 0.48
C VAL A 97 19.61 39.84 -0.40
N ARG A 98 20.82 40.45 -0.48
CA ARG A 98 21.12 41.54 -1.39
C ARG A 98 21.88 41.01 -2.60
N PHE A 99 21.41 41.39 -3.78
CA PHE A 99 22.10 41.18 -5.04
C PHE A 99 22.64 42.52 -5.53
N ASP A 100 23.90 42.58 -5.86
CA ASP A 100 24.53 43.70 -6.59
C ASP A 100 24.68 43.27 -8.05
N LEU A 101 24.00 43.94 -8.97
CA LEU A 101 23.93 43.58 -10.36
C LEU A 101 25.11 44.09 -11.16
N GLY A 102 26.02 44.83 -10.52
CA GLY A 102 27.22 45.40 -11.17
C GLY A 102 26.91 46.62 -12.03
N GLU A 103 25.84 46.62 -12.76
CA GLU A 103 25.35 47.72 -13.60
C GLU A 103 23.85 47.88 -13.54
N ALA A 104 23.32 48.99 -14.06
CA ALA A 104 21.87 49.19 -14.12
C ALA A 104 21.24 48.21 -15.09
N THR A 105 20.46 47.25 -14.55
CA THR A 105 19.82 46.18 -15.29
C THR A 105 18.33 46.41 -15.34
N THR A 106 17.76 46.29 -16.54
CA THR A 106 16.32 46.40 -16.78
C THR A 106 15.67 45.00 -16.92
N PHE A 107 14.59 44.75 -16.23
CA PHE A 107 13.91 43.46 -16.21
C PHE A 107 12.41 43.62 -15.99
N LYS A 108 11.64 42.60 -16.43
CA LYS A 108 10.18 42.55 -16.30
C LYS A 108 9.70 41.40 -15.43
N ALA A 109 10.56 40.39 -15.21
CA ALA A 109 10.24 39.25 -14.35
C ALA A 109 11.48 38.78 -13.60
N PHE A 110 11.26 37.98 -12.56
CA PHE A 110 12.30 37.25 -11.87
C PHE A 110 11.88 35.80 -11.63
N SER A 111 12.83 34.92 -11.40
CA SER A 111 12.55 33.55 -10.98
C SER A 111 13.32 33.19 -9.71
N TYR A 112 12.68 32.37 -8.91
CA TYR A 112 13.25 31.71 -7.75
C TYR A 112 13.19 30.21 -7.97
N THR A 113 14.35 29.54 -7.89
CA THR A 113 14.46 28.10 -8.00
C THR A 113 14.59 27.52 -6.59
N PRO A 114 13.64 26.68 -6.17
CA PRO A 114 13.72 26.07 -4.86
C PRO A 114 14.80 25.00 -4.81
N ARG A 115 15.03 24.46 -3.63
CA ARG A 115 15.88 23.30 -3.38
C ARG A 115 15.45 22.13 -4.27
N GLN A 116 16.42 21.43 -4.90
CA GLN A 116 16.17 20.37 -5.89
C GLN A 116 16.01 18.97 -5.29
N GLN A 117 16.11 18.82 -4.00
CA GLN A 117 16.08 17.52 -3.32
C GLN A 117 14.64 17.07 -3.01
N GLY A 118 13.85 16.88 -4.04
CA GLY A 118 12.56 16.25 -3.95
C GLY A 118 11.59 16.88 -2.94
N GLU A 119 11.17 16.11 -1.95
CA GLU A 119 10.23 16.56 -0.91
C GLU A 119 10.90 17.33 0.24
N ASP A 120 12.22 17.43 0.28
CA ASP A 120 12.88 18.26 1.27
C ASP A 120 12.61 19.74 0.96
N THR A 121 11.57 20.26 1.61
CA THR A 121 11.15 21.65 1.48
C THR A 121 11.81 22.55 2.53
N ASN A 122 12.75 22.03 3.31
CA ASN A 122 13.43 22.79 4.34
C ASN A 122 14.17 24.00 3.74
N GLY A 123 13.81 25.17 4.22
CA GLY A 123 14.33 26.44 3.72
C GLY A 123 13.64 26.96 2.45
N ASN A 124 12.76 26.22 1.79
CA ASN A 124 12.01 26.75 0.66
C ASN A 124 11.13 27.93 1.09
N ILE A 125 11.31 29.10 0.45
CA ILE A 125 10.62 30.34 0.79
C ILE A 125 9.16 30.26 0.34
N LEU A 126 8.20 30.57 1.22
CA LEU A 126 6.81 30.74 0.82
C LEU A 126 6.50 32.23 0.60
N GLY A 127 6.48 33.00 1.66
CA GLY A 127 6.22 34.43 1.61
C GLY A 127 7.50 35.21 1.27
N TYR A 128 7.40 36.13 0.33
CA TYR A 128 8.52 36.95 -0.10
C TYR A 128 8.16 38.42 -0.32
N ALA A 129 9.16 39.31 -0.28
CA ALA A 129 9.09 40.66 -0.82
C ALA A 129 10.40 40.97 -1.57
N LEU A 130 10.30 41.59 -2.76
CA LEU A 130 11.45 42.01 -3.55
C LEU A 130 11.50 43.53 -3.62
N TYR A 131 12.66 44.05 -3.34
CA TYR A 131 12.98 45.47 -3.36
C TYR A 131 14.07 45.78 -4.37
N ALA A 132 14.04 46.95 -4.95
CA ALA A 132 15.03 47.44 -5.90
C ALA A 132 15.62 48.81 -5.46
N ALA A 133 16.84 49.05 -5.85
CA ALA A 133 17.49 50.36 -5.70
C ALA A 133 18.34 50.66 -6.94
N ASN A 134 18.22 51.88 -7.44
CA ASN A 134 19.02 52.35 -8.58
C ASN A 134 20.15 53.26 -8.12
N THR A 135 21.13 52.67 -7.41
CA THR A 135 22.34 53.30 -6.91
C THR A 135 23.51 52.32 -6.99
N GLN A 136 24.69 52.85 -7.32
CA GLN A 136 25.94 52.06 -7.33
C GLN A 136 26.61 51.97 -5.94
N GLU A 137 26.19 52.79 -5.00
CA GLU A 137 26.67 52.65 -3.62
C GLU A 137 25.96 51.48 -2.95
N ALA A 138 26.73 50.56 -2.35
CA ALA A 138 26.19 49.41 -1.65
C ALA A 138 25.28 49.87 -0.49
N LEU A 139 24.03 49.46 -0.49
CA LEU A 139 23.04 49.77 0.52
C LEU A 139 23.05 48.76 1.67
N ASP A 140 22.93 49.28 2.89
CA ASP A 140 22.62 48.43 4.04
C ASP A 140 21.19 47.83 3.90
N MET A 141 20.95 46.67 4.50
CA MET A 141 19.66 45.93 4.39
C MET A 141 18.46 46.73 4.90
N ASP A 142 18.70 47.65 5.87
CA ASP A 142 17.70 48.51 6.51
C ASP A 142 17.62 49.94 5.91
N SER A 143 18.33 50.21 4.80
CA SER A 143 18.32 51.51 4.12
C SER A 143 16.89 51.89 3.71
N ASP A 144 16.55 53.19 3.83
CA ASP A 144 15.28 53.76 3.36
C ASP A 144 15.22 53.97 1.83
N GLN A 145 16.29 53.72 1.12
CA GLN A 145 16.36 53.82 -0.34
C GLN A 145 15.80 52.56 -1.05
N TRP A 146 15.50 51.47 -0.35
CA TRP A 146 14.88 50.33 -0.94
C TRP A 146 13.43 50.61 -1.32
N VAL A 147 13.10 50.39 -2.57
CA VAL A 147 11.70 50.47 -3.12
C VAL A 147 11.18 49.09 -3.35
N LYS A 148 10.03 48.76 -2.73
CA LYS A 148 9.39 47.47 -2.97
C LYS A 148 8.81 47.42 -4.38
N ILE A 149 9.14 46.36 -5.13
CA ILE A 149 8.70 46.14 -6.51
C ILE A 149 7.82 44.90 -6.65
N ALA A 150 7.87 43.94 -5.72
CA ALA A 150 6.98 42.80 -5.69
C ALA A 150 6.84 42.26 -4.25
N GLU A 151 5.73 41.64 -3.95
CA GLU A 151 5.52 40.81 -2.76
C GLU A 151 4.44 39.76 -3.02
N GLY A 152 4.50 38.62 -2.33
CA GLY A 152 3.53 37.55 -2.50
C GLY A 152 3.98 36.25 -1.85
N GLU A 153 3.34 35.19 -2.28
CA GLU A 153 3.73 33.83 -1.96
C GLU A 153 4.14 33.09 -3.23
N PHE A 154 5.26 32.38 -3.16
CA PHE A 154 5.72 31.55 -4.28
C PHE A 154 4.75 30.38 -4.51
N GLN A 155 4.30 30.26 -5.74
CA GLN A 155 3.43 29.15 -6.15
C GLN A 155 4.32 28.00 -6.64
N TYR A 156 4.43 26.98 -5.83
CA TYR A 156 5.31 25.84 -6.09
C TYR A 156 4.72 24.90 -7.13
N ASP A 157 5.57 24.45 -8.02
CA ASP A 157 5.32 23.41 -8.98
C ASP A 157 6.48 22.41 -8.91
N GLY A 158 6.43 21.53 -7.91
CA GLY A 158 7.55 20.66 -7.58
C GLY A 158 8.81 21.45 -7.24
N VAL A 159 9.91 21.15 -7.93
CA VAL A 159 11.21 21.82 -7.82
C VAL A 159 11.52 22.76 -8.98
N ASN A 160 10.53 22.97 -9.87
CA ASN A 160 10.71 23.85 -11.04
C ASN A 160 10.94 25.32 -10.62
N PRO A 161 11.63 26.11 -11.46
CA PRO A 161 11.75 27.53 -11.22
C PRO A 161 10.38 28.21 -11.17
N ILE A 162 10.16 29.03 -10.16
CA ILE A 162 8.95 29.81 -9.95
C ILE A 162 9.15 31.19 -10.56
N TYR A 163 8.34 31.52 -11.56
CA TYR A 163 8.42 32.81 -12.27
C TYR A 163 7.42 33.79 -11.70
N VAL A 164 7.88 35.05 -11.52
CA VAL A 164 7.06 36.16 -11.06
C VAL A 164 7.21 37.33 -12.01
N ASN A 165 6.10 37.72 -12.65
CA ASN A 165 6.05 38.92 -13.48
C ASN A 165 5.86 40.16 -12.59
N LEU A 166 6.56 41.24 -12.92
CA LEU A 166 6.39 42.54 -12.29
C LEU A 166 5.26 43.33 -12.94
N ASP A 167 4.50 44.08 -12.18
CA ASP A 167 3.46 44.97 -12.71
C ASP A 167 4.04 45.98 -13.68
N GLU A 168 5.20 46.55 -13.35
CA GLU A 168 5.92 47.52 -14.18
C GLU A 168 7.38 47.04 -14.42
N GLU A 169 7.94 47.42 -15.56
CA GLU A 169 9.34 47.21 -15.86
C GLU A 169 10.21 47.92 -14.83
N CYS A 170 11.24 47.27 -14.31
CA CYS A 170 12.13 47.79 -13.29
C CYS A 170 13.56 47.91 -13.82
N THR A 171 14.21 49.05 -13.53
CA THR A 171 15.68 49.22 -13.73
C THR A 171 16.35 49.42 -12.40
N ALA A 172 17.31 48.60 -12.04
CA ALA A 172 18.01 48.62 -10.76
C ALA A 172 19.48 48.27 -10.86
N ASN A 173 20.30 48.80 -9.95
CA ASN A 173 21.67 48.34 -9.73
C ASN A 173 21.74 47.26 -8.63
N GLN A 174 20.80 47.28 -7.70
CA GLN A 174 20.74 46.35 -6.58
C GLN A 174 19.32 45.87 -6.29
N LEU A 175 19.23 44.63 -5.84
CA LEU A 175 17.99 44.05 -5.37
C LEU A 175 18.13 43.55 -3.94
N LYS A 176 17.01 43.51 -3.23
CA LYS A 176 16.92 42.89 -1.93
C LYS A 176 15.71 41.96 -1.91
N LEU A 177 15.98 40.65 -1.84
CA LEU A 177 14.95 39.64 -1.58
C LEU A 177 14.81 39.48 -0.08
N VAL A 178 13.58 39.58 0.39
CA VAL A 178 13.20 39.34 1.79
C VAL A 178 12.37 38.09 1.85
N ALA A 179 12.89 37.06 2.49
CA ALA A 179 12.11 35.88 2.83
C ALA A 179 11.29 36.17 4.10
N LEU A 180 10.00 35.90 4.05
CA LEU A 180 9.04 36.23 5.09
C LEU A 180 8.50 34.99 5.82
N SER A 181 8.41 33.85 5.15
CA SER A 181 8.00 32.56 5.69
C SER A 181 8.51 31.40 4.82
N SER A 182 8.53 30.20 5.37
CA SER A 182 8.87 28.97 4.65
C SER A 182 7.63 28.19 4.23
N LYS A 183 7.82 27.34 3.22
CA LYS A 183 6.78 26.43 2.71
C LYS A 183 6.34 25.38 3.76
N ASN A 184 7.28 24.91 4.56
CA ASN A 184 7.03 23.86 5.56
C ASN A 184 6.78 24.38 6.99
N GLY A 185 6.75 25.71 7.17
CA GLY A 185 6.53 26.34 8.48
C GLY A 185 7.77 26.38 9.40
N GLU A 186 8.91 25.90 8.94
CA GLU A 186 10.19 25.98 9.65
C GLU A 186 10.78 27.39 9.62
N GLU A 187 11.67 27.72 10.57
CA GLU A 187 12.28 29.04 10.66
C GLU A 187 13.51 29.24 9.76
N PHE A 188 13.56 28.58 8.62
CA PHE A 188 14.70 28.62 7.68
C PHE A 188 14.29 29.17 6.32
N ALA A 189 15.25 29.78 5.62
CA ALA A 189 15.10 30.19 4.24
C ALA A 189 16.31 29.69 3.42
N GLY A 190 16.07 29.43 2.15
CA GLY A 190 17.10 28.96 1.23
C GLY A 190 16.59 28.99 -0.21
N GLY A 191 17.38 28.49 -1.13
CA GLY A 191 17.03 28.37 -2.55
C GLY A 191 18.25 28.04 -3.38
N ALA A 192 18.02 27.45 -4.55
CA ALA A 192 19.09 27.08 -5.48
C ALA A 192 19.50 28.24 -6.38
N GLU A 193 18.55 28.91 -7.03
CA GLU A 193 18.84 29.94 -8.01
C GLU A 193 17.88 31.13 -7.93
N PHE A 194 18.42 32.32 -8.26
CA PHE A 194 17.65 33.53 -8.45
C PHE A 194 18.06 34.17 -9.79
N ASN A 195 17.10 34.44 -10.66
CA ASN A 195 17.33 35.01 -11.98
C ASN A 195 16.42 36.22 -12.26
N LEU A 196 16.84 37.08 -13.19
CA LEU A 196 16.03 38.13 -13.77
C LEU A 196 15.77 37.84 -15.26
N HIS A 197 14.67 38.31 -15.77
CA HIS A 197 14.23 38.12 -17.15
C HIS A 197 13.82 39.46 -17.75
N GLU A 198 14.30 39.72 -18.99
CA GLU A 198 13.99 40.98 -19.72
C GLU A 198 12.49 41.09 -20.08
N GLN A 199 11.87 39.96 -20.34
CA GLN A 199 10.50 39.89 -20.81
C GLN A 199 9.55 39.35 -19.73
N GLU A 200 8.27 39.66 -19.90
CA GLU A 200 7.20 39.01 -19.18
C GLU A 200 7.17 37.50 -19.52
N ILE A 201 7.02 36.68 -18.50
CA ILE A 201 6.97 35.23 -18.65
C ILE A 201 5.52 34.79 -18.75
N VAL A 202 5.20 34.02 -19.79
CA VAL A 202 3.89 33.37 -19.91
C VAL A 202 3.89 32.14 -18.99
N ILE A 203 3.12 32.21 -17.90
CA ILE A 203 2.93 31.11 -16.94
C ILE A 203 1.73 30.30 -17.43
N PRO A 204 1.91 29.06 -17.92
CA PRO A 204 0.80 28.21 -18.30
C PRO A 204 -0.15 27.99 -17.12
N GLN A 205 -1.44 28.06 -17.38
CA GLN A 205 -2.47 27.73 -16.38
C GLN A 205 -2.79 26.24 -16.46
N ASP A 206 -3.36 25.65 -15.41
CA ASP A 206 -3.78 24.25 -15.42
C ASP A 206 -4.83 23.98 -16.52
N SER A 207 -5.69 24.95 -16.80
CA SER A 207 -6.64 24.91 -17.92
C SER A 207 -6.00 24.70 -19.31
N ASP A 208 -4.70 24.99 -19.42
CA ASP A 208 -3.96 24.83 -20.69
C ASP A 208 -3.40 23.43 -20.87
N ARG A 209 -3.49 22.60 -19.84
CA ARG A 209 -2.92 21.25 -19.78
C ARG A 209 -3.94 20.13 -19.56
N GLN A 210 -5.15 20.48 -19.14
CA GLN A 210 -6.19 19.50 -18.84
C GLN A 210 -7.49 19.84 -19.52
N PHE A 211 -8.28 18.82 -19.79
CA PHE A 211 -9.66 18.96 -20.20
C PHE A 211 -10.54 17.96 -19.46
N ALA A 212 -11.79 18.32 -19.30
CA ALA A 212 -12.78 17.58 -18.55
C ALA A 212 -13.88 17.03 -19.45
N SER A 213 -14.61 16.03 -18.99
CA SER A 213 -15.73 15.41 -19.69
C SER A 213 -16.79 16.44 -20.12
N SER A 214 -17.00 17.50 -19.32
CA SER A 214 -17.95 18.58 -19.64
C SER A 214 -17.58 19.42 -20.87
N THR A 215 -16.33 19.36 -21.34
CA THR A 215 -15.89 20.02 -22.59
C THR A 215 -16.18 19.19 -23.84
N LEU A 216 -16.52 17.91 -23.65
CA LEU A 216 -16.78 16.98 -24.75
C LEU A 216 -18.27 16.96 -25.11
N THR A 217 -18.55 16.63 -26.35
CA THR A 217 -19.91 16.47 -26.85
C THR A 217 -20.19 15.04 -27.23
N LEU A 218 -21.28 14.48 -26.75
CA LEU A 218 -21.69 13.10 -27.08
C LEU A 218 -21.99 12.98 -28.58
N GLU A 219 -21.58 11.89 -29.18
CA GLU A 219 -21.87 11.50 -30.54
C GLU A 219 -22.92 10.37 -30.56
N GLY A 220 -24.16 10.75 -30.84
CA GLY A 220 -25.29 9.80 -30.89
C GLY A 220 -25.86 9.41 -29.54
N GLU A 221 -26.66 8.36 -29.55
CA GLU A 221 -27.26 7.76 -28.36
C GLU A 221 -26.28 6.72 -27.76
N PRO A 222 -26.29 6.48 -26.44
CA PRO A 222 -25.49 5.44 -25.83
C PRO A 222 -25.81 4.07 -26.41
N GLU A 223 -24.79 3.27 -26.62
CA GLU A 223 -24.91 1.89 -27.07
C GLU A 223 -24.97 0.95 -25.86
N ILE A 224 -26.02 0.13 -25.80
CA ILE A 224 -26.16 -0.90 -24.74
C ILE A 224 -25.98 -2.27 -25.37
N THR A 225 -24.98 -3.01 -24.91
CA THR A 225 -24.66 -4.35 -25.39
C THR A 225 -24.62 -5.38 -24.25
N ASP A 226 -24.87 -6.63 -24.60
CA ASP A 226 -24.54 -7.73 -23.70
C ASP A 226 -23.03 -7.85 -23.60
N THR A 227 -22.54 -8.20 -22.42
CA THR A 227 -21.13 -8.43 -22.17
C THR A 227 -20.92 -9.64 -21.29
N THR A 228 -19.75 -10.22 -21.40
CA THR A 228 -19.30 -11.33 -20.54
C THR A 228 -17.91 -11.04 -20.02
N ALA A 229 -17.57 -11.56 -18.85
CA ALA A 229 -16.21 -11.61 -18.33
C ALA A 229 -16.01 -12.92 -17.58
N THR A 230 -14.77 -13.38 -17.53
CA THR A 230 -14.38 -14.48 -16.65
C THR A 230 -13.62 -13.90 -15.48
N ILE A 231 -14.12 -14.13 -14.27
CA ILE A 231 -13.51 -13.68 -13.02
C ILE A 231 -13.35 -14.94 -12.16
N ASN A 232 -12.12 -15.26 -11.78
CA ASN A 232 -11.79 -16.49 -11.07
C ASN A 232 -12.42 -17.73 -11.75
N ASP A 233 -12.22 -17.84 -13.07
CA ASP A 233 -12.75 -18.89 -13.93
C ASP A 233 -14.28 -19.03 -14.00
N VAL A 234 -15.01 -18.12 -13.35
CA VAL A 234 -16.48 -18.03 -13.45
C VAL A 234 -16.88 -17.05 -14.54
N GLU A 235 -17.62 -17.53 -15.56
CA GLU A 235 -18.18 -16.65 -16.56
C GLU A 235 -19.35 -15.85 -15.99
N LYS A 236 -19.21 -14.54 -15.97
CA LYS A 236 -20.27 -13.59 -15.63
C LYS A 236 -20.85 -12.96 -16.88
N THR A 237 -22.16 -12.84 -16.94
CA THR A 237 -22.89 -12.12 -18.00
C THR A 237 -23.43 -10.81 -17.46
N GLY A 238 -23.54 -9.79 -18.32
CA GLY A 238 -24.01 -8.49 -17.88
C GLY A 238 -24.31 -7.55 -19.03
N LYS A 239 -24.34 -6.27 -18.72
CA LYS A 239 -24.58 -5.19 -19.69
C LYS A 239 -23.39 -4.23 -19.68
N LYS A 240 -23.06 -3.75 -20.87
CA LYS A 240 -22.13 -2.65 -21.08
C LYS A 240 -22.86 -1.50 -21.77
N VAL A 241 -22.73 -0.31 -21.22
CA VAL A 241 -23.17 0.95 -21.81
C VAL A 241 -21.94 1.68 -22.30
N THR A 242 -21.93 2.06 -23.57
CA THR A 242 -20.83 2.80 -24.19
C THR A 242 -21.31 4.18 -24.63
N PHE A 243 -20.69 5.21 -24.11
CA PHE A 243 -20.86 6.60 -24.51
C PHE A 243 -19.71 6.98 -25.43
N ARG A 244 -20.02 7.46 -26.62
CA ARG A 244 -19.03 7.94 -27.59
C ARG A 244 -19.03 9.44 -27.60
N PHE A 245 -17.84 10.04 -27.54
CA PHE A 245 -17.68 11.48 -27.69
C PHE A 245 -17.21 11.81 -29.12
N ALA A 246 -17.70 12.93 -29.66
CA ALA A 246 -17.17 13.47 -30.90
C ALA A 246 -15.66 13.76 -30.74
N PRO A 247 -14.85 13.58 -31.80
CA PRO A 247 -13.43 13.88 -31.74
C PRO A 247 -13.18 15.28 -31.18
N TYR A 248 -12.31 15.37 -30.20
CA TYR A 248 -11.99 16.61 -29.49
C TYR A 248 -10.53 16.99 -29.69
N THR A 249 -10.31 18.23 -30.17
CA THR A 249 -8.94 18.73 -30.36
C THR A 249 -8.52 19.57 -29.18
N PHE A 250 -7.45 19.12 -28.49
CA PHE A 250 -6.84 19.85 -27.39
C PHE A 250 -5.32 19.96 -27.63
N ASN A 251 -4.78 21.17 -27.52
CA ASN A 251 -3.36 21.47 -27.80
C ASN A 251 -2.87 20.95 -29.18
N GLY A 252 -3.73 20.98 -30.17
CA GLY A 252 -3.41 20.54 -31.53
C GLY A 252 -3.45 19.04 -31.78
N VAL A 253 -3.80 18.25 -30.76
CA VAL A 253 -3.97 16.81 -30.86
C VAL A 253 -5.46 16.47 -30.82
N GLU A 254 -5.89 15.59 -31.70
CA GLU A 254 -7.26 15.09 -31.75
C GLU A 254 -7.39 13.83 -30.88
N TYR A 255 -8.32 13.84 -29.91
CA TYR A 255 -8.63 12.73 -29.02
C TYR A 255 -9.96 12.11 -29.43
N THR A 256 -9.96 10.78 -29.57
CA THR A 256 -11.19 9.99 -29.66
C THR A 256 -11.36 9.25 -28.35
N ILE A 257 -12.44 9.50 -27.66
CA ILE A 257 -12.69 8.97 -26.30
C ILE A 257 -14.04 8.26 -26.28
N THR A 258 -14.07 7.12 -25.60
CA THR A 258 -15.32 6.47 -25.21
C THR A 258 -15.28 6.21 -23.72
N GLU A 259 -16.42 6.37 -23.07
CA GLU A 259 -16.65 5.97 -21.67
C GLU A 259 -17.52 4.72 -21.67
N ASN A 260 -17.10 3.74 -20.89
CA ASN A 260 -17.79 2.46 -20.78
C ASN A 260 -18.19 2.23 -19.34
N ILE A 261 -19.45 1.87 -19.12
CA ILE A 261 -19.97 1.42 -17.81
C ILE A 261 -20.41 -0.04 -17.95
N VAL A 262 -19.94 -0.88 -17.05
CA VAL A 262 -20.23 -2.32 -17.05
C VAL A 262 -20.81 -2.73 -15.72
N MET A 263 -21.86 -3.54 -15.77
CA MET A 263 -22.45 -4.20 -14.59
C MET A 263 -22.82 -5.62 -14.94
N TYR A 264 -22.31 -6.57 -14.15
CA TYR A 264 -22.65 -7.98 -14.31
C TYR A 264 -23.87 -8.36 -13.47
N ASN A 265 -24.58 -9.40 -13.91
CA ASN A 265 -25.75 -9.90 -13.22
C ASN A 265 -25.37 -10.45 -11.83
N GLY A 266 -26.13 -10.02 -10.83
CA GLY A 266 -25.87 -10.39 -9.44
C GLY A 266 -24.89 -9.49 -8.68
N ASP A 267 -24.10 -8.69 -9.37
CA ASP A 267 -23.19 -7.77 -8.72
C ASP A 267 -23.96 -6.58 -8.11
N HIS A 268 -23.52 -6.12 -6.96
CA HIS A 268 -24.03 -4.90 -6.33
C HIS A 268 -23.15 -3.66 -6.62
N PHE A 269 -22.35 -3.75 -7.67
CA PHE A 269 -21.41 -2.70 -8.09
C PHE A 269 -21.34 -2.64 -9.61
N MET A 270 -20.96 -1.49 -10.11
CA MET A 270 -20.64 -1.26 -11.52
C MET A 270 -19.21 -0.76 -11.68
N ARG A 271 -18.67 -0.94 -12.87
CA ARG A 271 -17.33 -0.49 -13.26
C ARG A 271 -17.41 0.55 -14.34
N LYS A 272 -16.48 1.50 -14.32
CA LYS A 272 -16.31 2.51 -15.38
C LYS A 272 -14.86 2.53 -15.86
N TYR A 273 -14.66 2.69 -17.18
CA TYR A 273 -13.35 2.89 -17.79
C TYR A 273 -13.44 3.68 -19.08
N LEU A 274 -12.30 4.24 -19.49
CA LEU A 274 -12.16 5.00 -20.74
C LEU A 274 -11.34 4.22 -21.76
N GLU A 275 -11.68 4.40 -23.04
CA GLU A 275 -10.82 4.07 -24.17
C GLU A 275 -10.41 5.37 -24.84
N ILE A 276 -9.11 5.59 -25.00
CA ILE A 276 -8.54 6.82 -25.52
C ILE A 276 -7.65 6.50 -26.72
N THR A 277 -7.87 7.21 -27.84
CA THR A 277 -7.03 7.09 -29.03
C THR A 277 -6.60 8.48 -29.49
N ILE A 278 -5.36 8.59 -29.96
CA ILE A 278 -4.81 9.78 -30.61
C ILE A 278 -4.14 9.40 -31.94
N PRO A 279 -3.93 10.35 -32.88
CA PRO A 279 -3.19 10.10 -34.11
C PRO A 279 -1.77 9.58 -33.85
N ASP A 280 -1.30 8.70 -34.75
CA ASP A 280 0.02 8.07 -34.60
C ASP A 280 1.17 9.10 -34.53
N GLU A 281 1.08 10.19 -35.28
CA GLU A 281 2.07 11.26 -35.28
C GLU A 281 2.18 12.01 -33.94
N ALA A 282 1.16 11.94 -33.10
CA ALA A 282 1.15 12.59 -31.80
C ALA A 282 1.61 11.68 -30.65
N LYS A 283 1.70 10.36 -30.85
CA LYS A 283 1.98 9.39 -29.80
C LYS A 283 3.31 9.60 -29.09
N ALA A 284 4.35 10.03 -29.82
CA ALA A 284 5.67 10.25 -29.25
C ALA A 284 5.79 11.51 -28.39
N THR A 285 4.88 12.48 -28.60
CA THR A 285 4.96 13.80 -27.94
C THR A 285 3.82 14.07 -26.97
N THR A 286 2.76 13.26 -26.98
CA THR A 286 1.61 13.43 -26.09
C THR A 286 1.73 12.47 -24.92
N ALA A 287 1.96 13.01 -23.73
CA ALA A 287 2.04 12.26 -22.49
C ALA A 287 0.90 12.63 -21.56
N ILE A 288 0.30 11.63 -20.93
CA ILE A 288 -0.71 11.83 -19.90
C ILE A 288 0.01 11.98 -18.57
N ASP A 289 -0.29 13.04 -17.84
CA ASP A 289 0.14 13.24 -16.45
C ASP A 289 -0.66 12.32 -15.54
N TYR A 290 -1.94 12.60 -15.42
CA TYR A 290 -2.89 11.76 -14.68
C TYR A 290 -4.26 11.77 -15.36
N ILE A 291 -5.06 10.81 -14.94
CA ILE A 291 -6.50 10.79 -15.26
C ILE A 291 -7.25 10.71 -13.93
N ASP A 292 -8.14 11.68 -13.68
CA ASP A 292 -9.19 11.49 -12.70
C ASP A 292 -10.26 10.63 -13.35
N LEU A 293 -10.30 9.36 -12.98
CA LEU A 293 -11.25 8.40 -13.53
C LEU A 293 -12.69 8.66 -13.02
N GLU A 294 -12.78 9.29 -11.85
CA GLU A 294 -13.96 9.88 -11.23
C GLU A 294 -13.57 11.21 -10.61
N HIS A 295 -14.45 12.20 -10.70
CA HIS A 295 -14.21 13.52 -10.11
C HIS A 295 -15.53 14.12 -9.62
N PHE A 296 -15.91 13.84 -8.36
CA PHE A 296 -17.18 14.26 -7.78
C PHE A 296 -17.03 15.50 -6.90
N GLN A 297 -17.95 16.46 -7.05
CA GLN A 297 -18.20 17.43 -6.01
C GLN A 297 -19.22 16.84 -5.04
N VAL A 298 -18.85 16.71 -3.77
CA VAL A 298 -19.66 16.11 -2.71
C VAL A 298 -20.26 17.23 -1.87
N ASN A 299 -21.57 17.18 -1.59
CA ASN A 299 -22.18 18.17 -0.72
C ASN A 299 -21.77 17.96 0.74
N GLU A 300 -21.58 19.03 1.50
CA GLU A 300 -21.25 18.96 2.95
C GLU A 300 -22.29 18.18 3.77
N SER A 301 -23.53 18.10 3.28
CA SER A 301 -24.61 17.37 3.94
C SER A 301 -24.61 15.87 3.68
N ASP A 302 -23.83 15.41 2.70
CA ASP A 302 -23.78 14.01 2.35
C ASP A 302 -22.94 13.23 3.36
N ALA A 303 -23.40 12.04 3.75
CA ALA A 303 -22.60 11.14 4.55
C ALA A 303 -21.38 10.72 3.73
N GLN A 304 -20.18 11.02 4.23
CA GLN A 304 -18.93 10.79 3.51
C GLN A 304 -17.81 10.34 4.45
N TRP A 305 -16.93 9.52 3.93
CA TRP A 305 -15.74 9.08 4.62
C TRP A 305 -14.58 8.92 3.61
N THR A 306 -13.38 9.27 4.05
CA THR A 306 -12.11 9.03 3.38
C THR A 306 -11.08 8.63 4.43
N VAL A 307 -10.08 7.83 4.03
CA VAL A 307 -9.05 7.38 4.97
C VAL A 307 -8.30 8.57 5.60
N PRO A 308 -8.03 8.56 6.91
CA PRO A 308 -7.20 9.57 7.55
C PRO A 308 -5.78 9.58 6.98
N THR A 309 -5.28 10.74 6.54
CA THR A 309 -3.96 10.88 5.92
C THR A 309 -2.87 11.39 6.85
N ASP A 310 -3.24 11.85 8.05
CA ASP A 310 -2.36 12.46 9.05
C ASP A 310 -2.28 11.67 10.36
N ALA A 311 -2.79 10.44 10.38
CA ALA A 311 -2.71 9.58 11.54
C ALA A 311 -1.24 9.24 11.84
N GLY A 312 -0.82 9.49 13.09
CA GLY A 312 0.47 9.05 13.58
C GLY A 312 0.36 7.63 14.17
N GLY A 313 1.48 6.92 14.31
CA GLY A 313 1.48 5.61 14.95
C GLY A 313 2.61 4.70 14.52
N VAL A 314 2.39 3.40 14.61
CA VAL A 314 3.37 2.36 14.30
C VAL A 314 3.50 2.12 12.81
N VAL A 315 2.36 2.11 12.12
CA VAL A 315 2.34 1.96 10.67
C VAL A 315 2.92 3.22 10.07
N SER A 316 4.10 3.10 9.45
CA SER A 316 4.82 4.25 8.94
C SER A 316 4.19 4.78 7.65
N LEU A 317 3.61 5.97 7.71
CA LEU A 317 3.12 6.68 6.53
C LEU A 317 4.24 7.35 5.71
N ASN A 318 5.48 7.32 6.19
CA ASN A 318 6.61 7.87 5.44
C ASN A 318 6.97 7.07 4.20
N GLN A 319 6.47 5.86 4.06
CA GLN A 319 6.82 4.93 2.99
C GLN A 319 5.80 4.95 1.84
N TYR A 320 4.58 5.41 2.08
CA TYR A 320 3.53 5.56 1.07
C TYR A 320 2.47 6.55 1.57
N LYS A 321 1.64 7.02 0.65
CA LYS A 321 0.47 7.82 1.02
C LYS A 321 -0.65 6.92 1.53
N ALA A 322 -1.27 7.29 2.64
CA ALA A 322 -2.31 6.51 3.30
C ALA A 322 -3.53 6.23 2.41
N ASN A 323 -3.85 7.15 1.53
CA ASN A 323 -5.01 7.07 0.64
C ASN A 323 -4.78 6.24 -0.64
N LEU A 324 -3.55 5.79 -0.92
CA LEU A 324 -3.28 5.00 -2.12
C LEU A 324 -4.02 3.67 -2.08
N GLY A 325 -4.87 3.45 -3.09
CA GLY A 325 -5.65 2.24 -3.22
C GLY A 325 -6.64 2.03 -2.07
N GLN A 326 -7.10 3.08 -1.41
CA GLN A 326 -8.18 3.01 -0.45
C GLN A 326 -9.51 3.42 -1.11
N PRO A 327 -10.66 2.94 -0.63
CA PRO A 327 -11.96 3.41 -1.10
C PRO A 327 -12.30 4.78 -0.50
N ILE A 328 -13.32 5.43 -1.06
CA ILE A 328 -14.09 6.48 -0.38
C ILE A 328 -15.54 6.03 -0.25
N TYR A 329 -16.22 6.49 0.80
CA TYR A 329 -17.62 6.19 1.04
C TYR A 329 -18.45 7.45 0.93
N ILE A 330 -19.53 7.39 0.16
CA ILE A 330 -20.46 8.51 -0.04
C ILE A 330 -21.89 7.97 -0.07
N GLN A 331 -22.77 8.42 0.83
CA GLN A 331 -24.20 8.13 0.85
C GLN A 331 -24.57 6.64 0.76
N GLY A 332 -23.88 5.79 1.54
CA GLY A 332 -24.11 4.35 1.52
C GLY A 332 -23.60 3.65 0.27
N MET A 333 -22.61 4.24 -0.39
CA MET A 333 -21.92 3.65 -1.53
C MET A 333 -20.41 3.71 -1.29
N PHE A 334 -19.69 2.76 -1.85
CA PHE A 334 -18.24 2.78 -1.90
C PHE A 334 -17.76 3.05 -3.33
N PHE A 335 -16.66 3.79 -3.43
CA PHE A 335 -16.00 4.09 -4.70
C PHE A 335 -14.51 3.81 -4.58
N GLY A 336 -13.91 3.34 -5.65
CA GLY A 336 -12.48 3.09 -5.72
C GLY A 336 -12.02 2.77 -7.13
N SER A 337 -10.76 2.38 -7.27
CA SER A 337 -10.20 1.95 -8.55
C SER A 337 -9.55 0.57 -8.38
N GLU A 338 -9.73 -0.29 -9.35
CA GLU A 338 -9.18 -1.65 -9.34
C GLU A 338 -7.64 -1.68 -9.54
N PHE A 339 -7.00 -0.52 -9.65
CA PHE A 339 -5.55 -0.40 -9.59
C PHE A 339 -5.10 -0.06 -8.16
N PRO A 340 -4.21 -0.87 -7.54
CA PRO A 340 -3.93 -0.80 -6.10
C PRO A 340 -3.26 0.48 -5.60
N VAL A 341 -2.74 1.33 -6.47
CA VAL A 341 -2.04 2.57 -6.09
C VAL A 341 -2.67 3.83 -6.69
N THR A 342 -3.95 3.78 -6.96
CA THR A 342 -4.71 4.97 -7.35
C THR A 342 -4.83 5.93 -6.15
N ASP A 343 -4.59 7.21 -6.38
CA ASP A 343 -4.78 8.27 -5.38
C ASP A 343 -6.28 8.54 -5.24
N THR A 344 -6.90 7.98 -4.20
CA THR A 344 -8.35 8.03 -3.97
C THR A 344 -8.63 8.70 -2.63
N GLN A 345 -9.35 9.82 -2.66
CA GLN A 345 -9.67 10.58 -1.46
C GLN A 345 -10.79 11.61 -1.70
N ILE A 346 -11.29 12.18 -0.60
CA ILE A 346 -12.15 13.37 -0.61
C ILE A 346 -11.35 14.51 0.03
N VAL A 347 -11.09 15.56 -0.75
CA VAL A 347 -10.36 16.76 -0.30
C VAL A 347 -11.17 17.99 -0.63
N ASP A 348 -11.43 18.84 0.36
CA ASP A 348 -12.17 20.10 0.19
C ASP A 348 -13.51 19.94 -0.56
N GLY A 349 -14.22 18.83 -0.29
CA GLY A 349 -15.50 18.51 -0.92
C GLY A 349 -15.38 17.90 -2.31
N THR A 350 -14.18 17.62 -2.79
CA THR A 350 -13.96 16.92 -4.06
C THR A 350 -13.50 15.50 -3.80
N GLY A 351 -14.30 14.53 -4.23
CA GLY A 351 -13.92 13.11 -4.27
C GLY A 351 -13.33 12.75 -5.64
N PHE A 352 -12.18 12.13 -5.66
CA PHE A 352 -11.55 11.75 -6.93
C PHE A 352 -10.79 10.43 -6.83
N MET A 353 -10.60 9.80 -7.98
CA MET A 353 -9.77 8.62 -8.19
C MET A 353 -8.75 8.95 -9.26
N ARG A 354 -7.55 9.32 -8.82
CA ARG A 354 -6.49 9.83 -9.68
C ARG A 354 -5.45 8.77 -9.96
N TYR A 355 -5.36 8.42 -11.24
CA TYR A 355 -4.38 7.49 -11.75
C TYR A 355 -3.26 8.24 -12.47
N TYR A 356 -2.04 8.12 -11.96
CA TYR A 356 -0.85 8.77 -12.53
C TYR A 356 -0.16 7.83 -13.51
N THR A 357 0.08 8.26 -14.74
CA THR A 357 0.87 7.48 -15.70
C THR A 357 2.19 8.17 -16.10
N GLY A 358 2.19 9.45 -16.40
CA GLY A 358 3.39 10.19 -16.84
C GLY A 358 4.00 9.69 -18.14
N LYS A 359 3.29 8.84 -18.90
CA LYS A 359 3.79 8.17 -20.09
C LYS A 359 3.27 8.80 -21.37
N THR A 360 4.10 8.83 -22.41
CA THR A 360 3.63 9.08 -23.78
C THR A 360 2.83 7.89 -24.30
N PHE A 361 1.95 8.12 -25.27
CA PHE A 361 1.23 7.02 -25.93
C PHE A 361 2.17 6.04 -26.64
N GLU A 362 3.32 6.50 -27.13
CA GLU A 362 4.37 5.62 -27.64
C GLU A 362 4.92 4.71 -26.55
N ARG A 363 5.20 5.25 -25.35
CA ARG A 363 5.68 4.48 -24.22
C ARG A 363 4.62 3.48 -23.71
N LEU A 364 3.35 3.90 -23.64
CA LEU A 364 2.25 2.99 -23.32
C LEU A 364 2.21 1.79 -24.29
N GLY A 365 2.50 2.04 -25.60
CA GLY A 365 2.59 0.97 -26.58
C GLY A 365 3.80 0.04 -26.38
N LEU A 366 4.94 0.58 -25.99
CA LEU A 366 6.14 -0.21 -25.68
C LEU A 366 5.97 -1.08 -24.43
N ASP A 367 5.18 -0.59 -23.47
CA ASP A 367 4.86 -1.30 -22.22
C ASP A 367 3.64 -2.24 -22.39
N ASN A 368 3.16 -2.47 -23.60
CA ASN A 368 1.99 -3.30 -23.94
C ASN A 368 0.66 -2.83 -23.31
N GLN A 369 0.53 -1.53 -23.01
CA GLN A 369 -0.66 -0.95 -22.41
C GLN A 369 -1.65 -0.41 -23.46
N LEU A 370 -1.38 -0.57 -24.74
CA LEU A 370 -2.32 -0.30 -25.82
C LEU A 370 -2.92 -1.60 -26.35
N THR A 371 -4.20 -1.57 -26.68
CA THR A 371 -4.85 -2.66 -27.39
C THR A 371 -4.26 -2.84 -28.79
N ALA A 372 -4.54 -3.97 -29.43
CA ALA A 372 -4.06 -4.28 -30.79
C ALA A 372 -4.50 -3.24 -31.85
N ASP A 373 -5.60 -2.54 -31.64
CA ASP A 373 -6.08 -1.42 -32.48
C ASP A 373 -5.58 -0.05 -31.99
N GLY A 374 -4.64 -0.02 -31.05
CA GLY A 374 -3.91 1.18 -30.63
C GLY A 374 -4.64 2.08 -29.63
N LYS A 375 -5.66 1.56 -28.95
CA LYS A 375 -6.38 2.29 -27.90
C LYS A 375 -5.69 2.11 -26.54
N TYR A 376 -5.60 3.17 -25.80
CA TYR A 376 -5.30 3.11 -24.39
C TYR A 376 -6.60 2.85 -23.61
N VAL A 377 -6.64 1.78 -22.84
CA VAL A 377 -7.76 1.43 -21.95
C VAL A 377 -7.32 1.70 -20.54
N THR A 378 -8.04 2.56 -19.83
CA THR A 378 -7.72 2.91 -18.43
C THR A 378 -8.03 1.76 -17.50
N TRP A 379 -7.45 1.80 -16.31
CA TRP A 379 -7.92 0.99 -15.19
C TRP A 379 -9.39 1.30 -14.90
N GLN A 380 -10.08 0.32 -14.31
CA GLN A 380 -11.50 0.44 -14.01
C GLN A 380 -11.69 1.10 -12.63
N THR A 381 -12.66 1.99 -12.53
CA THR A 381 -13.22 2.39 -11.26
C THR A 381 -14.42 1.53 -10.91
N VAL A 382 -14.74 1.46 -9.64
CA VAL A 382 -15.91 0.77 -9.11
C VAL A 382 -16.78 1.74 -8.34
N ALA A 383 -18.10 1.61 -8.52
CA ALA A 383 -19.12 2.24 -7.69
C ALA A 383 -20.03 1.13 -7.17
N GLY A 384 -20.02 0.88 -5.88
CA GLY A 384 -20.78 -0.20 -5.25
C GLY A 384 -21.82 0.30 -4.26
N ALA A 385 -22.88 -0.47 -4.12
CA ALA A 385 -24.03 -0.17 -3.26
C ALA A 385 -23.95 -0.93 -1.95
N ALA A 386 -24.05 -0.23 -0.82
CA ALA A 386 -24.14 -0.84 0.50
C ALA A 386 -25.57 -0.86 1.05
N ARG A 387 -25.81 -1.68 2.07
CA ARG A 387 -27.10 -1.86 2.72
C ARG A 387 -27.45 -0.78 3.73
N SER A 388 -26.47 0.10 4.07
CA SER A 388 -26.63 1.19 5.04
C SER A 388 -25.72 2.35 4.69
N THR A 389 -25.92 3.51 5.34
CA THR A 389 -24.98 4.65 5.35
C THR A 389 -23.98 4.57 6.49
N GLU A 390 -24.04 3.55 7.33
CA GLU A 390 -23.11 3.30 8.42
C GLU A 390 -21.80 2.72 7.86
N ASN A 391 -20.66 3.29 8.24
CA ASN A 391 -19.36 2.91 7.69
C ASN A 391 -19.05 1.43 7.88
N GLU A 392 -19.43 0.85 8.99
CA GLU A 392 -19.20 -0.57 9.28
C GLU A 392 -19.97 -1.50 8.32
N VAL A 393 -21.14 -1.08 7.86
CA VAL A 393 -21.93 -1.82 6.88
C VAL A 393 -21.38 -1.59 5.47
N ILE A 394 -20.99 -0.35 5.15
CA ILE A 394 -20.36 -0.06 3.87
C ILE A 394 -19.06 -0.87 3.75
N GLN A 395 -18.25 -0.93 4.82
CA GLN A 395 -17.04 -1.72 4.86
C GLN A 395 -17.30 -3.21 4.59
N ALA A 396 -18.33 -3.79 5.23
CA ALA A 396 -18.68 -5.19 5.01
C ALA A 396 -19.07 -5.44 3.56
N ASP A 397 -19.96 -4.62 3.00
CA ASP A 397 -20.36 -4.73 1.58
C ASP A 397 -19.20 -4.44 0.60
N PHE A 398 -18.27 -3.61 1.00
CA PHE A 398 -17.02 -3.37 0.25
C PHE A 398 -16.11 -4.59 0.31
N PHE A 399 -15.99 -5.25 1.46
CA PHE A 399 -15.18 -6.47 1.58
C PHE A 399 -15.82 -7.64 0.82
N ASP A 400 -17.16 -7.76 0.79
CA ASP A 400 -17.85 -8.71 -0.09
C ASP A 400 -17.49 -8.49 -1.58
N TYR A 401 -17.41 -7.22 -2.00
CA TYR A 401 -16.94 -6.90 -3.34
C TYR A 401 -15.48 -7.30 -3.55
N ILE A 402 -14.59 -6.93 -2.62
CA ILE A 402 -13.16 -7.28 -2.70
C ILE A 402 -12.99 -8.80 -2.79
N GLU A 403 -13.69 -9.55 -1.95
CA GLU A 403 -13.66 -11.02 -1.97
C GLU A 403 -14.10 -11.56 -3.34
N SER A 404 -15.13 -10.98 -3.94
CA SER A 404 -15.65 -11.41 -5.25
C SER A 404 -14.67 -11.24 -6.42
N ILE A 405 -13.62 -10.42 -6.26
CA ILE A 405 -12.58 -10.16 -7.27
C ILE A 405 -11.20 -10.66 -6.85
N SER A 406 -11.06 -11.10 -5.60
CA SER A 406 -9.78 -11.58 -5.05
C SER A 406 -9.38 -12.93 -5.66
N THR A 407 -8.07 -13.17 -5.73
CA THR A 407 -7.58 -14.51 -6.02
C THR A 407 -8.04 -15.46 -4.92
N PRO A 408 -8.41 -16.70 -5.26
CA PRO A 408 -8.82 -17.69 -4.27
C PRO A 408 -7.81 -17.82 -3.13
N THR A 409 -8.31 -17.83 -1.89
CA THR A 409 -7.48 -17.95 -0.69
C THR A 409 -8.13 -18.95 0.26
N GLU A 410 -7.34 -19.92 0.72
CA GLU A 410 -7.74 -20.94 1.68
C GLU A 410 -6.93 -20.82 2.95
N PHE A 411 -7.36 -21.46 4.03
CA PHE A 411 -6.62 -21.53 5.29
C PHE A 411 -5.28 -22.23 5.08
N ARG A 412 -4.18 -21.52 5.36
CA ARG A 412 -2.84 -21.97 5.03
C ARG A 412 -1.96 -22.12 6.27
N ILE A 413 -1.28 -23.24 6.37
CA ILE A 413 -0.32 -23.54 7.41
C ILE A 413 1.02 -23.85 6.76
N GLN A 414 2.08 -23.14 7.13
CA GLN A 414 3.42 -23.44 6.59
C GLN A 414 4.52 -23.22 7.63
N TYR A 415 5.69 -23.80 7.38
CA TYR A 415 6.92 -23.59 8.16
C TYR A 415 7.83 -22.61 7.42
N ASN A 416 8.49 -21.72 8.18
CA ASN A 416 9.51 -20.83 7.64
C ASN A 416 10.81 -20.91 8.44
N SER A 417 11.93 -20.95 7.73
CA SER A 417 13.27 -21.15 8.32
C SER A 417 13.88 -19.89 8.97
N TRP A 418 13.26 -18.71 8.85
CA TRP A 418 13.92 -17.44 9.22
C TRP A 418 14.36 -17.42 10.69
N PHE A 419 13.45 -17.57 11.63
CA PHE A 419 13.80 -17.48 13.07
C PHE A 419 14.43 -18.76 13.63
N ASP A 420 14.64 -19.78 12.85
CA ASP A 420 15.43 -20.96 13.22
C ASP A 420 16.91 -20.82 12.84
N ASN A 421 17.20 -20.39 11.62
CA ASN A 421 18.55 -20.38 11.07
C ASN A 421 19.01 -19.01 10.56
N MET A 422 18.12 -18.02 10.40
CA MET A 422 18.44 -16.75 9.76
C MET A 422 19.21 -16.96 8.44
N MET A 423 20.12 -16.06 8.09
CA MET A 423 20.94 -16.20 6.90
C MET A 423 22.02 -17.30 6.99
N LEU A 424 22.09 -18.03 8.09
CA LEU A 424 23.02 -19.17 8.26
C LEU A 424 22.49 -20.47 7.68
N ILE A 425 21.36 -20.42 6.98
CA ILE A 425 20.82 -21.59 6.27
C ILE A 425 21.84 -22.20 5.32
N SER A 426 21.79 -23.50 5.22
CA SER A 426 22.53 -24.32 4.27
C SER A 426 21.64 -25.49 3.87
N ASP A 427 21.96 -26.15 2.77
CA ASP A 427 21.23 -27.34 2.34
C ASP A 427 21.10 -28.39 3.46
N GLU A 428 22.18 -28.60 4.24
CA GLU A 428 22.19 -29.57 5.35
C GLU A 428 21.27 -29.16 6.51
N ASN A 429 21.35 -27.90 7.00
CA ASN A 429 20.57 -27.51 8.19
C ASN A 429 19.10 -27.26 7.85
N ILE A 430 18.78 -26.82 6.63
CA ILE A 430 17.40 -26.69 6.17
C ILE A 430 16.70 -28.04 6.12
N GLN A 431 17.33 -29.05 5.50
CA GLN A 431 16.77 -30.39 5.47
C GLN A 431 16.60 -30.96 6.89
N SER A 432 17.56 -30.72 7.80
CA SER A 432 17.43 -31.15 9.20
C SER A 432 16.23 -30.49 9.88
N SER A 433 16.09 -29.17 9.75
CA SER A 433 14.96 -28.45 10.33
C SER A 433 13.61 -28.96 9.79
N PHE A 434 13.52 -29.13 8.48
CA PHE A 434 12.29 -29.63 7.83
C PHE A 434 11.90 -31.02 8.33
N ILE A 435 12.87 -31.94 8.42
CA ILE A 435 12.63 -33.30 8.93
C ILE A 435 12.16 -33.29 10.38
N GLU A 436 12.78 -32.48 11.22
CA GLU A 436 12.46 -32.43 12.66
C GLU A 436 11.05 -31.82 12.86
N ILE A 437 10.73 -30.73 12.17
CA ILE A 437 9.43 -30.07 12.24
C ILE A 437 8.31 -30.98 11.69
N ASP A 438 8.50 -31.58 10.52
CA ASP A 438 7.53 -32.52 9.94
C ASP A 438 7.26 -33.69 10.89
N LYS A 439 8.30 -34.29 11.40
CA LYS A 439 8.20 -35.43 12.33
C LYS A 439 7.39 -35.08 13.58
N GLU A 440 7.67 -33.96 14.23
CA GLU A 440 7.02 -33.56 15.47
C GLU A 440 5.59 -33.10 15.26
N LEU A 441 5.31 -32.33 14.19
CA LEU A 441 3.95 -31.94 13.81
C LEU A 441 3.09 -33.14 13.42
N SER A 442 3.66 -34.09 12.63
CA SER A 442 2.97 -35.33 12.29
C SER A 442 2.70 -36.20 13.50
N ALA A 443 3.63 -36.26 14.47
CA ALA A 443 3.42 -36.99 15.73
C ALA A 443 2.31 -36.34 16.59
N ALA A 444 2.10 -35.05 16.48
CA ALA A 444 1.04 -34.29 17.11
C ALA A 444 -0.26 -34.27 16.29
N GLU A 445 -0.36 -35.07 15.23
CA GLU A 445 -1.54 -35.21 14.36
C GLU A 445 -1.90 -33.92 13.56
N VAL A 446 -0.94 -33.04 13.32
CA VAL A 446 -1.11 -31.93 12.37
C VAL A 446 -1.11 -32.50 10.94
N ARG A 447 -2.04 -32.03 10.09
CA ARG A 447 -2.04 -32.37 8.68
C ARG A 447 -0.73 -31.95 8.00
N PRO A 448 -0.35 -32.51 6.84
CA PRO A 448 0.78 -32.00 6.06
C PRO A 448 0.68 -30.48 5.88
N LEU A 449 1.79 -29.78 6.05
CA LEU A 449 1.83 -28.33 5.86
C LEU A 449 1.67 -28.01 4.38
N ASP A 450 1.07 -26.88 4.08
CA ASP A 450 0.88 -26.42 2.69
C ASP A 450 2.22 -26.08 2.04
N SER A 451 3.20 -25.53 2.83
CA SER A 451 4.56 -25.33 2.35
C SER A 451 5.60 -25.42 3.45
N TYR A 452 6.83 -25.73 3.03
CA TYR A 452 8.07 -25.51 3.79
C TYR A 452 8.89 -24.44 3.07
N VAL A 453 9.20 -23.35 3.78
CA VAL A 453 9.76 -22.13 3.19
C VAL A 453 11.24 -21.99 3.51
N VAL A 454 12.06 -21.84 2.49
CA VAL A 454 13.46 -21.39 2.59
C VAL A 454 13.47 -19.87 2.54
N ASP A 455 13.81 -19.23 3.65
CA ASP A 455 13.95 -17.78 3.76
C ASP A 455 15.33 -17.29 3.27
N ASP A 456 15.70 -16.02 3.46
CA ASP A 456 16.93 -15.43 2.96
C ASP A 456 18.19 -16.16 3.47
N GLY A 457 19.23 -16.18 2.65
CA GLY A 457 20.53 -16.79 2.95
C GLY A 457 21.03 -17.82 1.94
N TRP A 458 20.22 -18.16 0.94
CA TRP A 458 20.57 -19.09 -0.14
C TRP A 458 21.27 -18.40 -1.31
N ASN A 459 21.04 -17.12 -1.51
CA ASN A 459 21.51 -16.39 -2.69
C ASN A 459 23.00 -16.06 -2.58
N ASN A 460 23.65 -16.08 -3.72
CA ASN A 460 25.05 -15.73 -3.86
C ASN A 460 25.22 -14.22 -4.07
N TYR A 461 25.18 -13.46 -3.00
CA TYR A 461 25.48 -12.03 -3.02
C TYR A 461 26.99 -11.73 -3.18
N ASN A 462 27.83 -12.70 -2.91
CA ASN A 462 29.27 -12.69 -3.15
C ASN A 462 29.81 -14.14 -3.27
N ASN A 463 30.93 -14.33 -3.91
CA ASN A 463 31.44 -15.63 -4.33
C ASN A 463 31.77 -16.63 -3.20
N ASP A 464 31.80 -16.21 -1.99
CA ASP A 464 32.08 -17.09 -0.84
C ASP A 464 31.25 -16.64 0.35
N TYR A 465 29.95 -16.44 0.13
CA TYR A 465 29.08 -16.14 1.23
C TYR A 465 29.07 -17.30 2.23
N VAL A 466 29.74 -17.10 3.31
CA VAL A 466 29.86 -18.09 4.35
C VAL A 466 29.62 -17.41 5.68
N LEU A 467 28.44 -17.52 6.25
CA LEU A 467 28.23 -17.34 7.67
C LEU A 467 28.26 -15.92 8.24
N ASP A 468 28.43 -14.87 7.45
CA ASP A 468 28.44 -13.50 7.97
C ASP A 468 27.59 -12.58 7.10
N ALA A 469 26.36 -12.35 7.54
CA ALA A 469 25.41 -11.46 6.87
C ALA A 469 25.93 -10.01 6.75
N SER A 470 26.91 -9.62 7.56
CA SER A 470 27.51 -8.28 7.50
C SER A 470 28.55 -8.11 6.38
N ARG A 471 28.93 -9.18 5.71
CA ARG A 471 29.91 -9.11 4.62
C ARG A 471 29.24 -8.78 3.30
N SER A 472 29.53 -7.61 2.80
CA SER A 472 29.34 -7.28 1.41
C SER A 472 30.49 -7.83 0.59
N GLY A 473 30.21 -8.71 -0.36
CA GLY A 473 31.18 -9.12 -1.37
C GLY A 473 31.06 -8.26 -2.61
N THR A 474 32.12 -8.23 -3.40
CA THR A 474 32.17 -7.52 -4.67
C THR A 474 32.33 -8.43 -5.86
N THR A 475 32.27 -9.74 -5.64
CA THR A 475 32.50 -10.71 -6.71
C THR A 475 31.16 -11.06 -7.37
N LEU A 476 31.12 -10.92 -8.67
CA LEU A 476 29.93 -11.16 -9.48
C LEU A 476 29.61 -12.65 -9.60
N ASN A 477 28.34 -12.96 -9.71
CA ASN A 477 27.85 -14.25 -10.12
C ASN A 477 28.25 -14.55 -11.58
N GLN A 478 28.30 -15.82 -11.94
CA GLN A 478 28.63 -16.22 -13.30
C GLN A 478 27.49 -15.95 -14.28
N SER A 479 26.23 -16.19 -13.91
CA SER A 479 25.06 -15.88 -14.72
C SER A 479 24.63 -14.42 -14.62
N GLY A 480 24.99 -13.78 -13.49
CA GLY A 480 24.59 -12.42 -13.19
C GLY A 480 23.12 -12.24 -12.87
N PHE A 481 22.46 -13.28 -12.38
CA PHE A 481 21.10 -13.20 -11.85
C PHE A 481 20.97 -14.18 -10.69
N TRP A 482 20.00 -14.05 -9.81
CA TRP A 482 19.76 -14.84 -8.60
C TRP A 482 20.35 -16.25 -8.65
N GLU A 483 21.50 -16.48 -8.01
CA GLU A 483 22.23 -17.74 -8.02
C GLU A 483 22.42 -18.27 -6.60
N PHE A 484 22.59 -19.57 -6.48
CA PHE A 484 22.87 -20.20 -5.19
C PHE A 484 24.30 -19.96 -4.75
N ASN A 485 24.49 -19.76 -3.47
CA ASN A 485 25.83 -19.70 -2.87
C ASN A 485 26.37 -21.10 -2.58
N SER A 486 27.62 -21.17 -2.08
CA SER A 486 28.32 -22.44 -1.84
C SER A 486 27.69 -23.36 -0.79
N LYS A 487 26.74 -22.82 0.01
CA LYS A 487 25.99 -23.61 1.00
C LYS A 487 24.85 -24.43 0.36
N PHE A 488 24.52 -24.13 -0.90
CA PHE A 488 23.51 -24.79 -1.71
C PHE A 488 24.10 -25.29 -3.02
N PRO A 489 25.02 -26.28 -2.98
CA PRO A 489 25.77 -26.71 -4.15
C PRO A 489 24.90 -27.35 -5.22
N ASP A 490 23.77 -27.94 -4.86
CA ASP A 490 22.77 -28.56 -5.71
C ASP A 490 21.48 -27.71 -5.84
N GLY A 491 21.56 -26.41 -5.50
CA GLY A 491 20.42 -25.50 -5.48
C GLY A 491 19.39 -25.88 -4.41
N LEU A 492 18.12 -25.76 -4.72
CA LEU A 492 17.02 -26.10 -3.81
C LEU A 492 16.46 -27.52 -4.06
N THR A 493 17.01 -28.27 -5.03
CA THR A 493 16.54 -29.60 -5.38
C THR A 493 16.48 -30.55 -4.19
N PRO A 494 17.51 -30.68 -3.33
CA PRO A 494 17.44 -31.61 -2.22
C PRO A 494 16.35 -31.29 -1.21
N SER A 495 16.13 -30.00 -0.95
CA SER A 495 15.10 -29.54 -0.01
C SER A 495 13.69 -29.71 -0.60
N SER A 496 13.48 -29.37 -1.88
CA SER A 496 12.17 -29.53 -2.54
C SER A 496 11.78 -31.00 -2.68
N GLU A 497 12.70 -31.89 -3.08
CA GLU A 497 12.46 -33.34 -3.13
C GLU A 497 12.20 -33.96 -1.73
N LEU A 498 12.70 -33.33 -0.68
CA LEU A 498 12.40 -33.75 0.68
C LEU A 498 10.96 -33.39 1.06
N VAL A 499 10.57 -32.14 0.78
CA VAL A 499 9.24 -31.61 1.08
C VAL A 499 8.14 -32.36 0.32
N ASP A 500 8.36 -32.72 -0.92
CA ASP A 500 7.46 -33.57 -1.70
C ASP A 500 7.17 -34.92 -1.00
N LYS A 501 8.14 -35.49 -0.29
CA LYS A 501 7.94 -36.73 0.48
C LYS A 501 7.07 -36.54 1.72
N PHE A 502 6.92 -35.32 2.21
CA PHE A 502 6.00 -34.98 3.30
C PHE A 502 4.57 -34.82 2.80
N GLY A 503 4.36 -34.76 1.49
CA GLY A 503 3.08 -34.42 0.88
C GLY A 503 2.78 -32.92 0.94
N SER A 504 3.84 -32.12 0.98
CA SER A 504 3.78 -30.64 1.06
C SER A 504 4.46 -30.03 -0.17
N TYR A 505 4.19 -28.74 -0.39
CA TYR A 505 4.86 -27.96 -1.43
C TYR A 505 6.03 -27.17 -0.89
N PHE A 506 6.73 -26.48 -1.77
CA PHE A 506 7.93 -25.73 -1.45
C PHE A 506 7.70 -24.24 -1.53
N GLY A 507 8.24 -23.48 -0.57
CA GLY A 507 8.14 -22.02 -0.55
C GLY A 507 9.52 -21.36 -0.58
N VAL A 508 9.59 -20.18 -1.18
CA VAL A 508 10.85 -19.43 -1.31
C VAL A 508 10.66 -17.96 -0.98
N TRP A 509 11.58 -17.44 -0.17
CA TRP A 509 11.77 -16.01 0.02
C TRP A 509 12.66 -15.46 -1.11
N VAL A 510 12.26 -14.35 -1.69
CA VAL A 510 13.08 -13.54 -2.58
C VAL A 510 12.80 -12.07 -2.29
N GLY A 511 13.85 -11.31 -2.05
CA GLY A 511 13.72 -9.85 -1.97
C GLY A 511 13.88 -9.23 -3.35
N PRO A 512 12.87 -8.67 -3.98
CA PRO A 512 13.00 -8.08 -5.33
C PRO A 512 14.16 -7.11 -5.47
N ARG A 513 14.46 -6.36 -4.42
CA ARG A 513 15.58 -5.42 -4.38
C ARG A 513 16.91 -6.04 -3.93
N GLY A 514 16.90 -7.26 -3.42
CA GLY A 514 18.04 -7.98 -2.85
C GLY A 514 17.85 -8.29 -1.37
N GLY A 515 18.69 -9.14 -0.83
CA GLY A 515 18.71 -9.47 0.59
C GLY A 515 19.31 -8.36 1.44
N TYR A 516 19.05 -8.41 2.74
CA TYR A 516 19.48 -7.41 3.70
C TYR A 516 21.02 -7.24 3.69
N ASN A 517 21.47 -5.98 3.65
CA ASN A 517 22.87 -5.57 3.53
C ASN A 517 23.56 -5.85 2.17
N PHE A 518 22.82 -6.35 1.17
CA PHE A 518 23.42 -6.73 -0.12
C PHE A 518 22.82 -6.00 -1.32
N TYR A 519 21.96 -5.00 -1.12
CA TYR A 519 21.25 -4.28 -2.19
C TYR A 519 22.19 -3.73 -3.27
N GLY A 520 23.25 -3.01 -2.83
CA GLY A 520 24.23 -2.44 -3.75
C GLY A 520 25.03 -3.49 -4.51
N THR A 521 25.41 -4.58 -3.83
CA THR A 521 26.18 -5.67 -4.45
C THR A 521 25.33 -6.40 -5.50
N LEU A 522 24.09 -6.70 -5.20
CA LEU A 522 23.19 -7.33 -6.18
C LEU A 522 22.95 -6.39 -7.37
N ALA A 523 22.71 -5.10 -7.12
CA ALA A 523 22.54 -4.12 -8.18
C ALA A 523 23.76 -4.03 -9.12
N ASP A 524 24.98 -4.10 -8.57
CA ASP A 524 26.20 -4.16 -9.37
C ASP A 524 26.24 -5.40 -10.25
N ILE A 525 25.98 -6.57 -9.67
CA ILE A 525 25.94 -7.85 -10.37
C ILE A 525 24.94 -7.83 -11.53
N LEU A 526 23.72 -7.40 -11.26
CA LEU A 526 22.64 -7.41 -12.25
C LEU A 526 22.88 -6.38 -13.36
N THR A 527 23.42 -5.22 -13.04
CA THR A 527 23.75 -4.18 -14.03
C THR A 527 24.90 -4.61 -14.95
N GLU A 528 25.99 -5.14 -14.36
CA GLU A 528 27.14 -5.59 -15.14
C GLU A 528 26.82 -6.79 -16.04
N SER A 529 25.89 -7.63 -15.66
CA SER A 529 25.41 -8.77 -16.47
C SER A 529 24.28 -8.41 -17.44
N GLY A 530 23.83 -7.16 -17.46
CA GLY A 530 22.75 -6.71 -18.36
C GLY A 530 21.37 -7.26 -17.98
N LYS A 531 21.13 -7.58 -16.71
CA LYS A 531 19.89 -8.16 -16.19
C LYS A 531 18.98 -7.14 -15.52
N GLY A 532 19.36 -5.87 -15.52
CA GLY A 532 18.62 -4.75 -14.97
C GLY A 532 19.47 -3.49 -14.93
N SER A 533 18.89 -2.40 -14.46
CA SER A 533 19.54 -1.11 -14.26
C SER A 533 19.50 -0.70 -12.80
N LYS A 534 20.31 0.27 -12.42
CA LYS A 534 20.30 0.86 -11.09
C LYS A 534 19.41 2.07 -11.04
N ALA A 535 18.71 2.22 -9.92
CA ALA A 535 18.14 3.47 -9.48
C ALA A 535 18.75 3.81 -8.12
N GLY A 536 19.56 4.86 -8.05
CA GLY A 536 20.36 5.14 -6.86
C GLY A 536 21.35 4.03 -6.50
N GLY A 537 21.37 3.59 -5.26
CA GLY A 537 22.26 2.54 -4.74
C GLY A 537 21.76 1.11 -4.88
N SER A 538 20.55 0.89 -5.39
CA SER A 538 19.91 -0.42 -5.51
C SER A 538 19.57 -0.75 -6.95
N ILE A 539 19.11 -1.97 -7.21
CA ILE A 539 18.51 -2.32 -8.49
C ILE A 539 17.19 -1.55 -8.67
N ASP A 540 16.90 -1.14 -9.89
CA ASP A 540 15.60 -0.60 -10.26
C ASP A 540 14.61 -1.76 -10.45
N VAL A 541 13.74 -1.95 -9.47
CA VAL A 541 12.76 -3.03 -9.48
C VAL A 541 11.61 -2.80 -10.47
N ALA A 542 11.51 -1.59 -11.07
CA ALA A 542 10.60 -1.29 -12.16
C ALA A 542 11.24 -1.50 -13.56
N ASP A 543 12.54 -1.76 -13.63
CA ASP A 543 13.21 -2.06 -14.89
C ASP A 543 12.60 -3.29 -15.54
N ARG A 544 12.02 -3.13 -16.73
CA ARG A 544 11.33 -4.21 -17.46
C ARG A 544 12.25 -5.38 -17.80
N THR A 545 13.56 -5.14 -17.97
CA THR A 545 14.54 -6.21 -18.16
C THR A 545 14.69 -7.03 -16.88
N TYR A 546 14.77 -6.36 -15.74
CA TYR A 546 14.83 -7.03 -14.44
C TYR A 546 13.56 -7.84 -14.17
N VAL A 547 12.39 -7.19 -14.29
CA VAL A 547 11.09 -7.83 -14.04
C VAL A 547 10.91 -9.07 -14.92
N LYS A 548 11.26 -8.98 -16.21
CA LYS A 548 11.21 -10.13 -17.12
C LYS A 548 12.12 -11.29 -16.69
N ASN A 549 13.37 -11.00 -16.31
CA ASN A 549 14.27 -12.04 -15.81
C ASN A 549 13.77 -12.65 -14.50
N PHE A 550 13.15 -11.83 -13.63
CA PHE A 550 12.56 -12.30 -12.39
C PHE A 550 11.35 -13.22 -12.65
N GLN A 551 10.48 -12.84 -13.57
CA GLN A 551 9.35 -13.65 -14.01
C GLN A 551 9.81 -15.00 -14.59
N GLU A 552 10.80 -15.01 -15.48
CA GLU A 552 11.36 -16.25 -16.04
C GLU A 552 11.96 -17.16 -14.96
N MET A 553 12.61 -16.57 -13.94
CA MET A 553 13.12 -17.32 -12.79
C MET A 553 11.97 -17.90 -11.96
N ALA A 554 10.97 -17.10 -11.63
CA ALA A 554 9.85 -17.54 -10.79
C ALA A 554 9.09 -18.70 -11.43
N VAL A 555 8.69 -18.57 -12.70
CA VAL A 555 8.03 -19.64 -13.46
C VAL A 555 8.90 -20.90 -13.49
N LYS A 556 10.20 -20.74 -13.78
CA LYS A 556 11.12 -21.89 -13.79
C LYS A 556 11.19 -22.59 -12.44
N TRP A 557 11.20 -21.85 -11.33
CA TRP A 557 11.32 -22.45 -10.00
C TRP A 557 10.03 -23.10 -9.53
N GLN A 558 8.88 -22.57 -9.94
CA GLN A 558 7.60 -23.26 -9.78
C GLN A 558 7.67 -24.67 -10.41
N GLN A 559 8.17 -24.77 -11.64
CA GLN A 559 8.31 -26.04 -12.37
C GLN A 559 9.42 -26.94 -11.82
N ASP A 560 10.59 -26.38 -11.49
CA ASP A 560 11.75 -27.18 -11.07
C ASP A 560 11.63 -27.67 -9.62
N TYR A 561 11.00 -26.91 -8.74
CA TYR A 561 10.99 -27.14 -7.29
C TYR A 561 9.58 -27.32 -6.69
N GLY A 562 8.53 -27.19 -7.48
CA GLY A 562 7.15 -27.22 -6.97
C GLY A 562 6.88 -26.10 -5.97
N VAL A 563 7.26 -24.88 -6.34
CA VAL A 563 7.03 -23.70 -5.49
C VAL A 563 5.57 -23.31 -5.59
N ASN A 564 4.83 -23.35 -4.46
CA ASN A 564 3.47 -22.84 -4.35
C ASN A 564 3.35 -21.66 -3.38
N TYR A 565 4.49 -21.15 -2.89
CA TYR A 565 4.54 -19.99 -2.01
C TYR A 565 5.70 -19.07 -2.35
N TRP A 566 5.38 -17.81 -2.60
CA TRP A 566 6.33 -16.74 -2.81
C TRP A 566 6.26 -15.71 -1.68
N LYS A 567 7.34 -15.55 -0.94
CA LYS A 567 7.53 -14.43 -0.02
C LYS A 567 8.38 -13.38 -0.73
N TRP A 568 7.73 -12.38 -1.32
CA TRP A 568 8.43 -11.27 -1.96
C TRP A 568 8.58 -10.10 -1.00
N ASP A 569 9.82 -9.86 -0.59
CA ASP A 569 10.17 -8.98 0.50
C ASP A 569 11.02 -7.80 0.03
N GLY A 570 10.59 -6.58 0.35
CA GLY A 570 11.37 -5.37 0.11
C GLY A 570 11.38 -4.91 -1.34
N PHE A 571 10.24 -4.45 -1.86
CA PHE A 571 10.15 -3.83 -3.18
C PHE A 571 10.80 -2.45 -3.24
N ALA A 572 10.78 -1.68 -2.15
CA ALA A 572 11.29 -0.33 -2.07
C ALA A 572 12.18 -0.13 -0.85
N ASP A 573 12.83 1.04 -0.77
CA ASP A 573 13.67 1.44 0.35
C ASP A 573 12.94 2.45 1.23
N ASP A 574 12.92 2.24 2.53
CA ASP A 574 12.31 3.16 3.49
C ASP A 574 13.14 4.43 3.74
N TYR A 575 14.43 4.42 3.37
CA TYR A 575 15.37 5.50 3.71
C TYR A 575 15.70 6.47 2.58
N GLN A 576 15.31 6.18 1.35
CA GLN A 576 15.78 6.98 0.22
C GLN A 576 14.73 7.92 -0.32
N TYR A 577 14.79 9.14 0.16
CA TYR A 577 13.87 10.20 -0.23
C TYR A 577 14.23 10.91 -1.53
N SER A 578 15.41 10.73 -2.12
CA SER A 578 15.88 11.93 -2.79
C SER A 578 16.63 11.82 -4.08
N THR A 579 17.09 10.68 -4.50
CA THR A 579 17.82 10.67 -5.77
C THR A 579 16.91 10.29 -6.92
N TRP A 580 16.39 11.33 -7.53
CA TRP A 580 15.62 11.23 -8.76
C TRP A 580 16.56 11.08 -9.94
N ALA A 581 16.55 9.93 -10.60
CA ALA A 581 17.06 9.84 -11.94
C ALA A 581 15.90 10.12 -12.90
N ALA A 582 16.05 11.07 -13.79
CA ALA A 582 15.13 11.21 -14.91
C ALA A 582 15.35 10.01 -15.84
N THR A 583 14.32 9.24 -16.10
CA THR A 583 14.34 8.15 -17.06
C THR A 583 13.35 8.47 -18.17
N ASP A 584 13.80 8.44 -19.39
CA ASP A 584 12.97 8.72 -20.58
C ASP A 584 12.18 10.02 -20.56
N GLY A 585 12.74 11.07 -19.93
CA GLY A 585 12.07 12.37 -19.82
C GLY A 585 10.92 12.42 -18.79
N VAL A 586 10.69 11.36 -18.05
CA VAL A 586 9.75 11.36 -16.94
C VAL A 586 10.46 11.89 -15.71
N PRO A 587 10.03 13.03 -15.13
CA PRO A 587 10.67 13.59 -13.96
C PRO A 587 10.52 12.66 -12.76
N GLY A 588 11.59 12.53 -12.01
CA GLY A 588 11.47 11.92 -10.70
C GLY A 588 11.49 10.41 -10.64
N TYR A 589 12.35 9.75 -11.40
CA TYR A 589 12.55 8.32 -11.23
C TYR A 589 13.55 8.03 -10.10
N ALA A 590 13.09 7.42 -9.03
CA ALA A 590 13.91 6.98 -7.91
C ALA A 590 13.74 5.50 -7.64
N ASN A 591 14.72 4.88 -7.00
CA ASN A 591 14.62 3.50 -6.56
C ASN A 591 13.62 3.30 -5.41
N ASN A 592 13.17 4.38 -4.82
CA ASN A 592 12.16 4.36 -3.78
C ASN A 592 10.76 4.70 -4.34
N HIS A 593 10.19 3.75 -5.03
CA HIS A 593 8.89 3.90 -5.69
C HIS A 593 7.70 4.02 -4.73
N MET A 594 7.89 3.69 -3.47
CA MET A 594 6.81 3.64 -2.49
C MET A 594 6.71 4.89 -1.63
N THR A 595 7.69 5.80 -1.72
CA THR A 595 7.67 7.01 -0.90
C THR A 595 7.05 8.20 -1.64
N GLY A 596 6.32 8.85 -0.96
CA GLY A 596 5.60 10.08 -0.92
C GLY A 596 5.58 11.04 -1.97
N GLY A 597 5.58 11.96 -2.51
CA GLY A 597 5.26 13.10 -3.33
C GLY A 597 4.70 12.76 -4.70
N TYR A 598 4.04 13.72 -5.28
CA TYR A 598 3.44 13.57 -6.63
C TYR A 598 4.46 13.15 -7.70
N GLN A 599 5.72 13.55 -7.53
CA GLN A 599 6.79 13.19 -8.45
C GLN A 599 7.10 11.70 -8.48
N ASN A 600 6.80 10.98 -7.37
CA ASN A 600 7.03 9.54 -7.26
C ASN A 600 5.89 8.71 -7.83
N MET A 601 4.72 9.29 -8.02
CA MET A 601 3.53 8.54 -8.42
C MET A 601 3.68 7.87 -9.78
N TYR A 602 4.37 8.47 -10.74
CA TYR A 602 4.63 7.85 -12.04
C TYR A 602 5.43 6.56 -11.91
N HIS A 603 6.37 6.52 -10.98
CA HIS A 603 7.25 5.37 -10.76
C HIS A 603 6.58 4.29 -9.94
N VAL A 604 5.77 4.68 -8.95
CA VAL A 604 4.90 3.76 -8.21
C VAL A 604 3.97 3.06 -9.19
N THR A 605 3.36 3.79 -10.08
CA THR A 605 2.49 3.23 -11.14
C THR A 605 3.26 2.28 -12.04
N ASP A 606 4.40 2.70 -12.58
CA ASP A 606 5.19 1.88 -13.51
C ASP A 606 5.72 0.61 -12.86
N LEU A 607 6.18 0.71 -11.61
CA LEU A 607 6.59 -0.44 -10.80
C LEU A 607 5.47 -1.48 -10.73
N TRP A 608 4.32 -1.06 -10.29
CA TRP A 608 3.25 -2.01 -9.99
C TRP A 608 2.55 -2.55 -11.23
N GLU A 609 2.44 -1.79 -12.32
CA GLU A 609 2.00 -2.32 -13.60
C GLU A 609 2.92 -3.43 -14.11
N ALA A 610 4.25 -3.25 -13.95
CA ALA A 610 5.21 -4.28 -14.32
C ALA A 610 5.06 -5.56 -13.48
N TRP A 611 4.83 -5.41 -12.17
CA TRP A 611 4.70 -6.54 -11.25
C TRP A 611 3.33 -7.21 -11.32
N ILE A 612 2.27 -6.50 -11.63
CA ILE A 612 0.95 -7.10 -11.88
C ILE A 612 1.02 -8.07 -13.07
N ASP A 613 1.65 -7.68 -14.17
CA ASP A 613 1.89 -8.59 -15.31
C ASP A 613 2.67 -9.85 -14.89
N LEU A 614 3.62 -9.69 -13.99
CA LEU A 614 4.39 -10.81 -13.43
C LEU A 614 3.50 -11.71 -12.55
N PHE A 615 2.68 -11.13 -11.68
CA PHE A 615 1.75 -11.88 -10.83
C PHE A 615 0.79 -12.72 -11.67
N GLU A 616 0.19 -12.15 -12.70
CA GLU A 616 -0.69 -12.86 -13.63
C GLU A 616 0.04 -14.02 -14.31
N THR A 617 1.27 -13.79 -14.77
CA THR A 617 2.06 -14.83 -15.43
C THR A 617 2.41 -16.00 -14.52
N VAL A 618 2.83 -15.74 -13.28
CA VAL A 618 3.22 -16.83 -12.37
C VAL A 618 2.00 -17.62 -11.90
N ARG A 619 0.84 -16.98 -11.73
CA ARG A 619 -0.41 -17.69 -11.42
C ARG A 619 -0.86 -18.55 -12.58
N GLN A 620 -0.85 -18.02 -13.80
CA GLN A 620 -1.24 -18.78 -14.98
C GLN A 620 -0.33 -19.98 -15.19
N SER A 621 0.98 -19.84 -14.93
CA SER A 621 1.93 -20.95 -15.00
C SER A 621 1.59 -22.07 -14.02
N GLU A 622 1.21 -21.74 -12.79
CA GLU A 622 0.82 -22.73 -11.78
C GLU A 622 -0.46 -23.48 -12.21
N ILE A 623 -1.47 -22.76 -12.69
CA ILE A 623 -2.71 -23.37 -13.20
C ILE A 623 -2.42 -24.34 -14.35
N GLU A 624 -1.55 -23.96 -15.30
CA GLU A 624 -1.12 -24.81 -16.41
C GLU A 624 -0.35 -26.06 -15.95
N ASP A 625 0.38 -25.97 -14.86
CA ASP A 625 1.12 -27.07 -14.25
C ASP A 625 0.25 -27.90 -13.27
N GLY A 626 -1.02 -27.51 -13.06
CA GLY A 626 -1.99 -28.21 -12.23
C GLY A 626 -1.83 -27.96 -10.73
N VAL A 627 -1.17 -26.86 -10.36
CA VAL A 627 -1.06 -26.38 -8.97
C VAL A 627 -2.05 -25.25 -8.77
N HIS A 628 -2.93 -25.38 -7.77
CA HIS A 628 -4.08 -24.47 -7.61
C HIS A 628 -4.07 -23.66 -6.31
N ASP A 629 -3.07 -23.86 -5.47
CA ASP A 629 -2.95 -23.23 -4.17
C ASP A 629 -1.74 -22.26 -4.08
N LEU A 630 -1.36 -21.64 -5.18
CA LEU A 630 -0.28 -20.65 -5.19
C LEU A 630 -0.60 -19.49 -4.25
N TRP A 631 0.28 -19.27 -3.29
CA TRP A 631 0.21 -18.13 -2.40
C TRP A 631 1.30 -17.11 -2.69
N ILE A 632 0.91 -15.89 -2.99
CA ILE A 632 1.82 -14.76 -3.12
C ILE A 632 1.65 -13.86 -1.90
N SER A 633 2.73 -13.70 -1.13
CA SER A 633 2.80 -12.81 0.02
C SER A 633 3.62 -11.58 -0.31
N LEU A 634 3.00 -10.41 -0.27
CA LEU A 634 3.66 -9.12 -0.43
C LEU A 634 4.08 -8.61 0.95
N THR A 635 5.39 -8.59 1.19
CA THR A 635 5.92 -8.08 2.45
C THR A 635 6.35 -6.61 2.33
N CYS A 636 7.35 -6.18 2.99
CA CYS A 636 7.77 -4.79 3.24
C CYS A 636 7.50 -3.78 2.11
N TYR A 637 7.01 -2.63 2.53
CA TYR A 637 6.86 -1.40 1.75
C TYR A 637 5.84 -1.49 0.62
N VAL A 638 4.70 -2.05 0.95
CA VAL A 638 3.52 -2.13 0.08
C VAL A 638 2.37 -1.40 0.76
N ASN A 639 1.71 -0.49 0.06
CA ASN A 639 0.54 0.19 0.60
C ASN A 639 -0.61 -0.79 0.84
N PRO A 640 -1.41 -0.61 1.90
CA PRO A 640 -2.43 -1.57 2.31
C PRO A 640 -3.71 -1.47 1.47
N SER A 641 -3.57 -1.59 0.15
CA SER A 641 -4.71 -1.59 -0.76
C SER A 641 -5.35 -2.98 -0.84
N PRO A 642 -6.66 -3.12 -0.63
CA PRO A 642 -7.33 -4.40 -0.77
C PRO A 642 -7.38 -4.87 -2.23
N TRP A 643 -7.20 -4.00 -3.20
CA TRP A 643 -7.13 -4.39 -4.62
C TRP A 643 -5.88 -5.19 -4.99
N TRP A 644 -4.86 -5.28 -4.13
CA TRP A 644 -3.77 -6.25 -4.28
C TRP A 644 -4.26 -7.69 -4.30
N LEU A 645 -5.39 -7.95 -3.64
CA LEU A 645 -5.94 -9.30 -3.50
C LEU A 645 -6.43 -9.91 -4.80
N GLN A 646 -6.54 -9.12 -5.87
CA GLN A 646 -6.75 -9.66 -7.23
C GLN A 646 -5.60 -10.56 -7.67
N TRP A 647 -4.39 -10.37 -7.13
CA TRP A 647 -3.16 -11.06 -7.57
C TRP A 647 -2.36 -11.68 -6.42
N ALA A 648 -2.42 -11.11 -5.24
CA ALA A 648 -1.71 -11.58 -4.06
C ALA A 648 -2.70 -12.10 -3.01
N ASN A 649 -2.26 -13.03 -2.16
CA ASN A 649 -3.10 -13.63 -1.14
C ASN A 649 -2.98 -12.91 0.20
N SER A 650 -1.84 -12.26 0.45
CA SER A 650 -1.63 -11.54 1.70
C SER A 650 -0.71 -10.33 1.53
N VAL A 651 -0.96 -9.34 2.39
CA VAL A 651 -0.09 -8.17 2.55
C VAL A 651 0.34 -8.10 4.01
N TRP A 652 1.64 -7.88 4.25
CA TRP A 652 2.16 -7.75 5.60
C TRP A 652 1.70 -6.44 6.24
N ILE A 653 1.38 -6.50 7.53
CA ILE A 653 1.07 -5.30 8.32
C ILE A 653 2.32 -4.43 8.43
N GLN A 654 2.38 -3.40 7.63
CA GLN A 654 3.60 -2.65 7.30
C GLN A 654 4.32 -2.09 8.53
N CYS A 655 5.66 -2.12 8.47
CA CYS A 655 6.54 -1.47 9.44
C CYS A 655 6.44 -1.99 10.88
N THR A 656 5.92 -3.17 11.09
CA THR A 656 6.01 -3.86 12.38
C THR A 656 7.41 -4.42 12.57
N ALA A 657 7.96 -4.28 13.77
CA ALA A 657 9.24 -4.87 14.09
C ALA A 657 9.09 -6.36 14.44
N ASP A 658 9.95 -7.21 13.90
CA ASP A 658 9.90 -8.66 14.11
C ASP A 658 10.03 -9.08 15.59
N GLN A 659 10.67 -8.26 16.39
CA GLN A 659 11.15 -8.63 17.72
C GLN A 659 10.79 -7.61 18.79
N ALA A 660 9.74 -6.86 18.59
CA ALA A 660 9.33 -5.85 19.56
C ALA A 660 8.39 -6.45 20.62
N ASP A 661 8.40 -5.84 21.79
CA ASP A 661 7.45 -6.12 22.85
C ASP A 661 6.86 -4.84 23.43
N ALA A 662 5.66 -4.93 23.97
CA ALA A 662 4.97 -3.81 24.61
C ALA A 662 4.20 -4.28 25.85
N GLY A 663 3.94 -3.33 26.74
CA GLY A 663 3.18 -3.61 27.96
C GLY A 663 4.05 -4.06 29.14
N SER A 664 3.38 -4.46 30.21
CA SER A 664 3.97 -4.68 31.52
C SER A 664 3.87 -6.12 32.06
N SER A 665 3.36 -7.04 31.24
CA SER A 665 3.34 -8.47 31.63
C SER A 665 4.73 -9.00 31.93
N SER A 666 4.83 -9.92 32.88
CA SER A 666 6.08 -10.61 33.18
C SER A 666 6.50 -11.58 32.06
N SER A 667 5.54 -12.09 31.31
CA SER A 667 5.76 -12.95 30.15
C SER A 667 6.18 -12.12 28.92
N LYS A 668 7.32 -12.47 28.33
CA LYS A 668 7.74 -11.85 27.07
C LYS A 668 6.83 -12.22 25.91
N MET A 669 6.27 -13.39 25.92
CA MET A 669 5.33 -13.83 24.91
C MET A 669 4.04 -13.01 24.94
N ASP A 670 3.51 -12.75 26.14
CA ASP A 670 2.36 -11.84 26.29
C ASP A 670 2.68 -10.41 25.87
N ARG A 671 3.89 -9.91 26.13
CA ARG A 671 4.30 -8.58 25.66
C ARG A 671 4.47 -8.54 24.15
N GLN A 672 4.92 -9.60 23.51
CA GLN A 672 4.96 -9.70 22.05
C GLN A 672 3.55 -9.66 21.46
N LEU A 673 2.62 -10.45 22.02
CA LEU A 673 1.21 -10.42 21.66
C LEU A 673 0.63 -9.00 21.77
N THR A 674 0.90 -8.32 22.89
CA THR A 674 0.47 -6.94 23.12
C THR A 674 1.01 -5.99 22.07
N TYR A 675 2.28 -6.09 21.70
CA TYR A 675 2.87 -5.27 20.64
C TYR A 675 2.19 -5.51 19.29
N ARG A 676 2.04 -6.77 18.91
CA ARG A 676 1.45 -7.10 17.61
C ARG A 676 -0.01 -6.67 17.51
N ASP A 677 -0.79 -6.90 18.57
CA ASP A 677 -2.19 -6.45 18.59
C ASP A 677 -2.32 -4.93 18.67
N ALA A 678 -1.34 -4.22 19.25
CA ALA A 678 -1.28 -2.77 19.17
C ALA A 678 -1.01 -2.27 17.75
N CYS A 679 -0.24 -3.00 16.95
CA CYS A 679 -0.07 -2.70 15.52
C CYS A 679 -1.37 -2.91 14.74
N TYR A 680 -2.12 -3.97 15.03
CA TYR A 680 -3.45 -4.18 14.44
C TYR A 680 -4.42 -3.07 14.83
N TYR A 681 -4.41 -2.66 16.10
CA TYR A 681 -5.23 -1.53 16.55
C TYR A 681 -4.88 -0.23 15.80
N ASP A 682 -3.60 0.04 15.65
CA ASP A 682 -3.12 1.21 14.91
C ASP A 682 -3.58 1.19 13.44
N PHE A 683 -3.45 0.04 12.78
CA PHE A 683 -3.89 -0.17 11.41
C PHE A 683 -5.40 0.04 11.23
N ILE A 684 -6.19 -0.54 12.14
CA ILE A 684 -7.66 -0.58 12.03
C ILE A 684 -8.31 0.70 12.54
N ASN A 685 -7.87 1.23 13.70
CA ASN A 685 -8.60 2.27 14.41
C ASN A 685 -7.95 3.66 14.30
N ASN A 686 -6.64 3.76 14.13
CA ASN A 686 -5.99 5.06 13.96
C ASN A 686 -5.89 5.45 12.49
N HIS A 687 -5.48 4.51 11.64
CA HIS A 687 -5.36 4.72 10.19
C HIS A 687 -6.62 4.39 9.43
N GLU A 688 -7.54 3.63 10.02
CA GLU A 688 -8.80 3.22 9.41
C GLU A 688 -8.63 2.58 8.01
N PHE A 689 -7.53 1.85 7.80
CA PHE A 689 -7.30 1.18 6.52
C PHE A 689 -8.39 0.14 6.23
N GLN A 690 -8.98 0.26 5.06
CA GLN A 690 -9.98 -0.67 4.57
C GLN A 690 -9.28 -1.86 3.92
N PHE A 691 -8.99 -2.87 4.73
CA PHE A 691 -8.32 -4.09 4.29
C PHE A 691 -8.83 -5.29 5.10
N PRO A 692 -9.28 -6.39 4.45
CA PRO A 692 -9.76 -7.57 5.15
C PRO A 692 -8.67 -8.21 6.01
N LEU A 693 -8.96 -8.45 7.29
CA LEU A 693 -7.97 -8.97 8.24
C LEU A 693 -7.52 -10.40 7.91
N GLU A 694 -8.34 -11.16 7.20
CA GLU A 694 -8.01 -12.48 6.69
C GLU A 694 -6.70 -12.48 5.88
N HIS A 695 -6.51 -11.47 5.07
CA HIS A 695 -5.35 -11.31 4.18
C HIS A 695 -4.23 -10.45 4.75
N LEU A 696 -4.42 -9.93 5.97
CA LEU A 696 -3.39 -9.16 6.65
C LEU A 696 -2.57 -10.11 7.53
N TYR A 697 -1.27 -10.17 7.31
CA TYR A 697 -0.44 -11.06 8.10
C TYR A 697 0.72 -10.33 8.79
N ASN A 698 1.24 -10.99 9.81
CA ASN A 698 2.44 -10.65 10.52
C ASN A 698 3.32 -11.91 10.61
N HIS A 699 4.57 -11.79 10.98
CA HIS A 699 5.42 -12.95 11.28
C HIS A 699 4.92 -13.64 12.56
N ASP A 700 4.00 -14.56 12.44
CA ASP A 700 3.33 -15.27 13.51
C ASP A 700 2.92 -16.70 13.12
N PRO A 701 3.01 -17.66 14.06
CA PRO A 701 3.63 -17.55 15.39
C PRO A 701 5.16 -17.68 15.36
N VAL A 702 5.85 -16.89 16.18
CA VAL A 702 7.30 -16.97 16.32
C VAL A 702 7.68 -17.65 17.63
N TYR A 703 8.33 -18.81 17.54
CA TYR A 703 9.00 -19.48 18.64
C TYR A 703 10.34 -20.04 18.17
N GLY A 704 11.23 -19.14 17.79
CA GLY A 704 12.53 -19.42 17.17
C GLY A 704 13.70 -19.07 18.08
N ARG A 705 14.81 -19.77 17.92
CA ARG A 705 16.04 -19.57 18.68
C ARG A 705 16.87 -18.37 18.21
N GLU A 706 16.74 -18.02 16.95
CA GLU A 706 17.54 -16.97 16.31
C GLU A 706 16.71 -15.71 16.05
N GLY A 707 17.38 -14.58 15.93
CA GLY A 707 16.76 -13.31 15.52
C GLY A 707 15.70 -12.73 16.46
N THR A 708 15.33 -13.39 17.51
CA THR A 708 14.20 -12.98 18.34
C THR A 708 14.52 -11.90 19.37
N GLY A 709 15.78 -11.65 19.71
CA GLY A 709 16.16 -10.65 20.74
C GLY A 709 15.38 -10.71 22.08
N MET A 710 14.23 -11.34 22.08
CA MET A 710 13.27 -11.37 23.19
C MET A 710 13.40 -12.58 24.11
N ASN A 711 14.17 -13.58 23.75
CA ASN A 711 14.33 -14.79 24.56
C ASN A 711 12.99 -15.40 24.99
N ILE A 712 12.12 -15.70 24.03
CA ILE A 712 10.79 -16.27 24.28
C ILE A 712 10.80 -17.76 24.64
N ASN A 713 11.96 -18.42 24.48
CA ASN A 713 12.16 -19.84 24.74
C ASN A 713 11.91 -20.27 26.21
N THR A 714 11.56 -19.34 27.10
CA THR A 714 11.16 -19.60 28.47
C THR A 714 9.64 -19.67 28.68
N ALA A 715 8.84 -19.47 27.61
CA ALA A 715 7.40 -19.55 27.72
C ALA A 715 6.94 -20.95 28.13
N THR A 716 5.99 -21.02 29.07
CA THR A 716 5.29 -22.27 29.41
C THR A 716 4.38 -22.69 28.25
N ASP A 717 3.96 -23.96 28.23
CA ASP A 717 3.03 -24.46 27.24
C ASP A 717 1.70 -23.69 27.31
N GLU A 718 1.23 -23.37 28.54
CA GLU A 718 0.04 -22.55 28.76
C GLU A 718 0.18 -21.11 28.17
N GLN A 719 1.31 -20.44 28.37
CA GLN A 719 1.57 -19.11 27.81
C GLN A 719 1.61 -19.17 26.27
N PHE A 720 2.19 -20.24 25.74
CA PHE A 720 2.22 -20.49 24.29
C PHE A 720 0.82 -20.73 23.75
N GLN A 721 0.00 -21.53 24.43
CA GLN A 721 -1.40 -21.78 24.07
C GLN A 721 -2.21 -20.47 24.02
N ASN A 722 -2.11 -19.64 25.06
CA ASN A 722 -2.84 -18.37 25.09
C ASN A 722 -2.45 -17.42 23.96
N TYR A 723 -1.16 -17.40 23.63
CA TYR A 723 -0.67 -16.62 22.49
C TYR A 723 -1.30 -17.11 21.20
N LEU A 724 -1.28 -18.42 20.93
CA LEU A 724 -1.82 -19.00 19.70
C LEU A 724 -3.32 -18.75 19.57
N TYR A 725 -4.11 -19.04 20.59
CA TYR A 725 -5.56 -18.87 20.55
C TYR A 725 -5.96 -17.39 20.41
N MET A 726 -5.33 -16.48 21.17
CA MET A 726 -5.67 -15.06 21.04
C MET A 726 -5.31 -14.50 19.67
N MET A 727 -4.15 -14.87 19.14
CA MET A 727 -3.72 -14.36 17.85
C MET A 727 -4.57 -14.94 16.70
N SER A 728 -5.11 -16.16 16.80
CA SER A 728 -5.98 -16.74 15.78
C SER A 728 -7.26 -15.94 15.60
N THR A 729 -7.74 -15.28 16.66
CA THR A 729 -8.97 -14.46 16.59
C THR A 729 -8.80 -13.16 15.81
N ARG A 730 -7.60 -12.85 15.33
CA ARG A 730 -7.38 -11.79 14.33
C ARG A 730 -7.99 -12.12 12.96
N GLY A 731 -8.27 -13.40 12.70
CA GLY A 731 -8.94 -13.87 11.49
C GLY A 731 -8.04 -14.14 10.30
N SER A 732 -6.71 -14.12 10.46
CA SER A 732 -5.79 -14.40 9.34
C SER A 732 -5.97 -15.82 8.81
N ALA A 733 -6.02 -15.96 7.48
CA ALA A 733 -5.98 -17.25 6.81
C ALA A 733 -4.57 -17.87 6.79
N PHE A 734 -3.55 -17.12 7.15
CA PHE A 734 -2.17 -17.45 6.91
C PHE A 734 -1.38 -17.61 8.21
N TRP A 735 -0.90 -18.81 8.47
CA TRP A 735 -0.13 -19.21 9.65
C TRP A 735 1.24 -19.70 9.24
N GLU A 736 2.26 -18.93 9.52
CA GLU A 736 3.64 -19.22 9.19
C GLU A 736 4.41 -19.60 10.48
N LEU A 737 4.64 -20.89 10.67
CA LEU A 737 5.29 -21.43 11.87
C LEU A 737 6.79 -21.13 11.83
N TYR A 738 7.20 -20.13 12.58
CA TYR A 738 8.61 -19.78 12.76
C TYR A 738 9.16 -20.49 14.00
N TYR A 739 9.20 -21.81 13.96
CA TYR A 739 9.58 -22.65 15.07
C TYR A 739 11.02 -23.15 14.96
N SER A 740 11.69 -23.29 16.10
CA SER A 740 12.94 -24.04 16.24
C SER A 740 12.71 -25.27 17.10
N ASP A 741 12.81 -26.45 16.52
CA ASP A 741 12.60 -27.72 17.21
C ASP A 741 13.43 -27.80 18.52
N SER A 742 14.67 -27.31 18.48
CA SER A 742 15.60 -27.32 19.62
C SER A 742 15.11 -26.64 20.91
N ILE A 743 14.07 -25.77 20.79
CA ILE A 743 13.46 -25.06 21.95
C ILE A 743 11.96 -25.34 22.12
N MET A 744 11.37 -26.09 21.20
CA MET A 744 10.02 -26.60 21.33
C MET A 744 9.95 -27.76 22.33
N THR A 745 8.77 -27.99 22.87
CA THR A 745 8.45 -29.14 23.75
C THR A 745 7.35 -29.96 23.10
N GLU A 746 7.22 -31.23 23.51
CA GLU A 746 6.10 -32.08 23.11
C GLU A 746 4.75 -31.37 23.39
N GLY A 747 4.57 -30.75 24.57
CA GLY A 747 3.37 -30.01 24.94
C GLY A 747 3.12 -28.79 24.02
N LYS A 748 4.15 -28.12 23.49
CA LYS A 748 3.97 -27.04 22.52
C LYS A 748 3.54 -27.51 21.13
N TYR A 749 3.99 -28.68 20.71
CA TYR A 749 3.53 -29.31 19.48
C TYR A 749 2.07 -29.78 19.62
N GLU A 750 1.70 -30.37 20.78
CA GLU A 750 0.30 -30.72 21.07
C GLU A 750 -0.61 -29.50 21.05
N VAL A 751 -0.21 -28.40 21.70
CA VAL A 751 -0.93 -27.13 21.70
C VAL A 751 -1.03 -26.54 20.28
N THR A 752 0.04 -26.66 19.48
CA THR A 752 0.00 -26.21 18.08
C THR A 752 -1.02 -26.99 17.27
N SER A 753 -1.09 -28.30 17.46
CA SER A 753 -2.09 -29.15 16.78
C SER A 753 -3.51 -28.75 17.16
N GLU A 754 -3.80 -28.67 18.48
CA GLU A 754 -5.12 -28.26 18.97
C GLU A 754 -5.56 -26.89 18.40
N PHE A 755 -4.64 -25.94 18.42
CA PHE A 755 -4.88 -24.60 17.90
C PHE A 755 -5.15 -24.58 16.39
N LEU A 756 -4.34 -25.29 15.59
CA LEU A 756 -4.48 -25.27 14.15
C LEU A 756 -5.78 -25.93 13.71
N GLN A 757 -6.15 -27.06 14.34
CA GLN A 757 -7.42 -27.71 14.08
C GLN A 757 -8.60 -26.78 14.42
N TRP A 758 -8.59 -26.18 15.60
CA TRP A 758 -9.64 -25.26 16.01
C TRP A 758 -9.72 -24.01 15.08
N ALA A 759 -8.58 -23.42 14.71
CA ALA A 759 -8.56 -22.26 13.86
C ALA A 759 -9.04 -22.58 12.43
N GLU A 760 -8.65 -23.74 11.89
CA GLU A 760 -9.08 -24.19 10.55
C GLU A 760 -10.58 -24.52 10.55
N GLU A 761 -11.10 -25.26 11.53
CA GLU A 761 -12.52 -25.56 11.67
C GLU A 761 -13.40 -24.32 11.81
N ASN A 762 -12.90 -23.26 12.43
CA ASN A 762 -13.62 -22.02 12.68
C ASN A 762 -13.22 -20.88 11.74
N HIS A 763 -12.43 -21.16 10.71
CA HIS A 763 -11.94 -20.10 9.83
C HIS A 763 -13.07 -19.36 9.11
N HIS A 764 -14.13 -20.07 8.69
CA HIS A 764 -15.30 -19.47 8.07
C HIS A 764 -15.98 -18.39 8.94
N ILE A 765 -15.86 -18.46 10.27
CA ILE A 765 -16.25 -17.41 11.20
C ILE A 765 -15.14 -16.38 11.36
N LEU A 766 -13.93 -16.85 11.67
CA LEU A 766 -12.79 -16.00 12.06
C LEU A 766 -12.36 -15.03 10.95
N GLN A 767 -12.50 -15.38 9.69
CA GLN A 767 -12.20 -14.50 8.57
C GLN A 767 -12.94 -13.16 8.61
N ASN A 768 -14.12 -13.11 9.26
CA ASN A 768 -14.93 -11.91 9.41
C ASN A 768 -14.51 -11.05 10.63
N ALA A 769 -13.30 -11.25 11.16
CA ALA A 769 -12.85 -10.61 12.39
C ALA A 769 -12.89 -9.09 12.34
N LYS A 770 -13.37 -8.52 13.43
CA LYS A 770 -13.31 -7.08 13.74
C LYS A 770 -12.68 -6.86 15.09
N MET A 771 -11.82 -5.87 15.22
CA MET A 771 -11.22 -5.50 16.49
C MET A 771 -12.11 -4.51 17.24
N PHE A 772 -12.26 -4.69 18.55
CA PHE A 772 -13.02 -3.79 19.42
C PHE A 772 -12.31 -3.54 20.75
N GLY A 773 -12.80 -2.56 21.51
CA GLY A 773 -12.20 -2.15 22.77
C GLY A 773 -11.15 -1.05 22.60
N GLY A 774 -10.20 -0.98 23.52
CA GLY A 774 -9.15 0.04 23.51
C GLY A 774 -7.85 -0.43 22.90
N SER A 775 -6.88 0.48 22.78
CA SER A 775 -5.54 0.12 22.31
C SER A 775 -4.83 -0.81 23.32
N PRO A 776 -4.29 -1.93 22.86
CA PRO A 776 -3.48 -2.82 23.71
C PRO A 776 -2.27 -2.12 24.35
N ASN A 777 -1.74 -1.11 23.68
CA ASN A 777 -0.70 -0.22 24.19
C ASN A 777 -0.76 1.14 23.51
N THR A 778 -0.91 2.22 24.30
CA THR A 778 -0.99 3.60 23.80
C THR A 778 0.37 4.30 23.66
N GLY A 779 1.47 3.58 23.86
CA GLY A 779 2.81 4.15 23.72
C GLY A 779 3.13 4.60 22.30
N THR A 780 3.79 5.75 22.16
CA THR A 780 4.11 6.36 20.86
C THR A 780 5.26 5.70 20.12
N SER A 781 5.98 4.77 20.74
CA SER A 781 7.00 3.97 20.08
C SER A 781 6.71 2.50 20.34
N LEU A 782 5.92 1.91 19.48
CA LEU A 782 5.80 0.46 19.42
C LEU A 782 7.16 -0.06 18.88
N GLY A 783 7.91 -0.74 19.67
CA GLY A 783 9.27 -1.17 19.36
C GLY A 783 10.31 -0.73 20.37
N GLY A 784 9.92 -0.05 21.40
CA GLY A 784 10.73 0.27 22.57
C GLY A 784 9.92 0.09 23.82
N ASN A 785 10.55 -0.12 24.97
CA ASN A 785 9.94 -0.24 26.30
C ASN A 785 9.05 0.98 26.69
N GLY A 786 8.19 1.42 25.81
CA GLY A 786 7.32 2.58 25.95
C GLY A 786 6.20 2.30 26.93
N GLY A 787 6.21 3.00 28.06
CA GLY A 787 5.13 2.99 29.05
C GLY A 787 3.88 3.66 28.53
N GLY A 788 3.08 2.99 27.73
CA GLY A 788 1.72 3.38 27.42
C GLY A 788 0.70 2.75 28.37
N GLU A 789 -0.54 3.19 28.29
CA GLU A 789 -1.65 2.47 28.93
C GLU A 789 -1.92 1.20 28.14
N ASN A 790 -2.19 0.11 28.89
CA ASN A 790 -2.65 -1.14 28.31
C ASN A 790 -4.16 -1.22 28.54
N ASN A 791 -4.95 -1.08 27.50
CA ASN A 791 -6.39 -1.19 27.56
C ASN A 791 -6.86 -2.59 27.17
N THR A 792 -8.02 -2.96 27.69
CA THR A 792 -8.71 -4.18 27.30
C THR A 792 -9.18 -4.07 25.85
N TYR A 793 -9.10 -5.15 25.12
CA TYR A 793 -9.49 -5.24 23.72
C TYR A 793 -9.91 -6.67 23.37
N GLY A 794 -10.42 -6.84 22.19
CA GLY A 794 -10.77 -8.16 21.67
C GLY A 794 -10.98 -8.15 20.18
N PHE A 795 -11.29 -9.33 19.68
CA PHE A 795 -11.74 -9.53 18.30
C PHE A 795 -13.07 -10.25 18.33
N SER A 796 -13.95 -9.92 17.41
CA SER A 796 -15.23 -10.58 17.23
C SER A 796 -15.40 -10.92 15.76
N ALA A 797 -15.96 -12.09 15.50
CA ALA A 797 -16.23 -12.56 14.16
C ALA A 797 -17.58 -13.28 14.15
N PHE A 798 -18.33 -13.13 13.08
CA PHE A 798 -19.64 -13.74 12.92
C PHE A 798 -19.81 -14.27 11.50
N ASP A 799 -20.46 -15.43 11.41
CA ASP A 799 -20.95 -16.04 10.20
C ASP A 799 -22.42 -16.38 10.44
N GLY A 800 -23.31 -15.56 9.90
CA GLY A 800 -24.71 -15.63 10.28
C GLY A 800 -24.90 -15.44 11.79
N THR A 801 -25.42 -16.45 12.47
CA THR A 801 -25.65 -16.44 13.93
C THR A 801 -24.57 -17.13 14.75
N ASP A 802 -23.62 -17.78 14.10
CA ASP A 802 -22.46 -18.36 14.75
C ASP A 802 -21.35 -17.31 14.88
N GLY A 803 -20.67 -17.29 16.01
CA GLY A 803 -19.69 -16.26 16.27
C GLY A 803 -18.59 -16.69 17.24
N ILE A 804 -17.49 -15.98 17.17
CA ILE A 804 -16.37 -16.06 18.10
C ILE A 804 -16.06 -14.67 18.61
N LEU A 805 -15.96 -14.53 19.93
CA LEU A 805 -15.62 -13.28 20.57
C LEU A 805 -14.47 -13.49 21.54
N SER A 806 -13.34 -12.88 21.27
CA SER A 806 -12.19 -12.88 22.18
C SER A 806 -12.10 -11.60 22.96
N MET A 807 -11.60 -11.69 24.18
CA MET A 807 -11.30 -10.55 25.05
C MET A 807 -9.98 -10.76 25.74
N ARG A 808 -9.17 -9.71 25.86
CA ARG A 808 -7.89 -9.75 26.55
C ARG A 808 -7.66 -8.50 27.39
N ASN A 809 -7.06 -8.72 28.57
CA ASN A 809 -6.54 -7.66 29.41
C ASN A 809 -4.99 -7.72 29.44
N PRO A 810 -4.28 -6.88 28.67
CA PRO A 810 -2.81 -6.89 28.61
C PRO A 810 -2.15 -6.15 29.79
N SER A 811 -2.92 -5.74 30.80
CA SER A 811 -2.41 -4.98 31.93
C SER A 811 -2.15 -5.87 33.16
N THR A 812 -1.42 -5.32 34.13
CA THR A 812 -1.15 -5.97 35.44
C THR A 812 -2.24 -5.70 36.48
N GLU A 813 -3.32 -5.05 36.08
CA GLU A 813 -4.45 -4.72 36.96
C GLU A 813 -5.74 -5.29 36.39
N THR A 814 -6.69 -5.62 37.25
CA THR A 814 -8.04 -6.02 36.83
C THR A 814 -8.70 -4.84 36.10
N LYS A 815 -9.22 -5.08 34.93
CA LYS A 815 -9.90 -4.06 34.07
C LYS A 815 -11.23 -4.59 33.53
N GLU A 816 -12.05 -3.67 33.10
CA GLU A 816 -13.31 -4.00 32.43
C GLU A 816 -13.17 -3.77 30.92
N ILE A 817 -13.88 -4.57 30.13
CA ILE A 817 -14.13 -4.34 28.71
C ILE A 817 -15.62 -4.14 28.51
N THR A 818 -15.99 -3.11 27.80
CA THR A 818 -17.41 -2.82 27.50
C THR A 818 -17.59 -2.69 26.00
N PHE A 819 -18.63 -3.34 25.47
CA PHE A 819 -19.02 -3.24 24.07
C PHE A 819 -20.54 -3.33 23.94
N THR A 820 -21.08 -2.80 22.85
CA THR A 820 -22.46 -3.05 22.44
C THR A 820 -22.47 -4.20 21.46
N PHE A 821 -23.36 -5.16 21.67
CA PHE A 821 -23.53 -6.25 20.72
C PHE A 821 -24.38 -5.76 19.53
N ASP A 822 -23.71 -5.25 18.52
CA ASP A 822 -24.31 -4.69 17.31
C ASP A 822 -23.36 -4.81 16.11
N ARG A 823 -23.66 -4.13 15.03
CA ARG A 823 -22.86 -4.14 13.79
C ARG A 823 -21.44 -3.63 13.98
N THR A 824 -21.17 -2.79 14.97
CA THR A 824 -19.80 -2.26 15.19
C THR A 824 -18.79 -3.34 15.54
N ILE A 825 -19.28 -4.44 16.11
CA ILE A 825 -18.49 -5.63 16.37
C ILE A 825 -18.84 -6.80 15.43
N GLY A 826 -19.49 -6.53 14.31
CA GLY A 826 -19.90 -7.55 13.34
C GLY A 826 -21.13 -8.36 13.73
N GLY A 827 -21.82 -8.02 14.83
CA GLY A 827 -23.02 -8.72 15.26
C GLY A 827 -24.14 -8.63 14.22
N PRO A 828 -24.79 -9.76 13.85
CA PRO A 828 -25.83 -9.78 12.86
C PRO A 828 -27.10 -9.08 13.37
N GLU A 829 -27.67 -8.20 12.56
CA GLU A 829 -28.80 -7.34 12.94
C GLU A 829 -30.04 -8.14 13.34
N ASP A 830 -30.27 -9.25 12.67
CA ASP A 830 -31.45 -10.11 12.88
C ASP A 830 -31.24 -11.19 13.96
N ALA A 831 -30.08 -11.23 14.59
CA ALA A 831 -29.72 -12.28 15.54
C ALA A 831 -30.65 -12.37 16.78
N GLY A 832 -31.32 -11.26 17.14
CA GLY A 832 -32.12 -11.20 18.36
C GLY A 832 -31.27 -11.45 19.61
N THR A 833 -31.43 -12.61 20.23
CA THR A 833 -30.61 -13.01 21.37
C THR A 833 -29.87 -14.30 21.05
N LEU A 834 -28.55 -14.25 21.08
CA LEU A 834 -27.64 -15.39 20.90
C LEU A 834 -27.17 -15.91 22.25
N GLN A 835 -26.76 -17.18 22.29
CA GLN A 835 -26.13 -17.78 23.46
C GLN A 835 -24.61 -17.81 23.27
N TYR A 836 -23.88 -17.59 24.32
CA TYR A 836 -22.44 -17.80 24.34
C TYR A 836 -22.03 -18.84 25.38
N HIS A 837 -20.94 -19.54 25.12
CA HIS A 837 -20.23 -20.35 26.07
C HIS A 837 -18.72 -20.14 25.98
N LEU A 838 -18.01 -20.46 27.06
CA LEU A 838 -16.58 -20.31 27.16
C LEU A 838 -15.90 -21.42 26.38
N GLU A 839 -15.13 -21.04 25.38
CA GLU A 839 -14.34 -21.95 24.56
C GLU A 839 -12.92 -22.09 25.12
N HIS A 840 -12.22 -20.97 25.27
CA HIS A 840 -10.86 -20.96 25.81
C HIS A 840 -10.70 -19.83 26.81
N THR A 841 -9.88 -20.07 27.83
CA THR A 841 -9.53 -19.04 28.82
C THR A 841 -8.18 -19.26 29.47
N HIS A 842 -7.57 -18.15 29.87
CA HIS A 842 -6.42 -18.10 30.75
C HIS A 842 -6.66 -17.07 31.87
N ASN A 843 -6.24 -17.37 33.08
CA ASN A 843 -6.39 -16.52 34.28
C ASN A 843 -7.84 -16.16 34.66
N LEU A 844 -8.81 -16.98 34.30
CA LEU A 844 -10.21 -16.74 34.68
C LEU A 844 -10.40 -16.77 36.19
N SER A 845 -11.12 -15.78 36.74
CA SER A 845 -11.49 -15.76 38.13
C SER A 845 -12.46 -16.91 38.51
N GLU A 846 -12.27 -17.49 39.69
CA GLU A 846 -13.24 -18.47 40.22
C GLU A 846 -14.65 -17.86 40.35
N GLY A 847 -15.63 -18.56 39.82
CA GLY A 847 -17.04 -18.13 39.86
C GLY A 847 -17.47 -17.21 38.69
N THR A 848 -16.59 -16.91 37.74
CA THR A 848 -16.98 -16.21 36.52
C THR A 848 -17.93 -17.08 35.69
N PRO A 849 -19.07 -16.54 35.21
CA PRO A 849 -19.97 -17.29 34.34
C PRO A 849 -19.26 -17.78 33.07
N THR A 850 -19.47 -19.04 32.73
CA THR A 850 -18.93 -19.68 31.53
C THR A 850 -19.93 -19.72 30.37
N SER A 851 -21.13 -19.21 30.56
CA SER A 851 -22.18 -19.13 29.56
C SER A 851 -23.13 -17.98 29.88
N GLY A 852 -23.80 -17.48 28.86
CA GLY A 852 -24.79 -16.40 28.98
C GLY A 852 -25.43 -16.08 27.63
N THR A 853 -26.01 -14.90 27.52
CA THR A 853 -26.71 -14.46 26.31
C THR A 853 -26.20 -13.07 25.88
N LEU A 854 -26.20 -12.82 24.57
CA LEU A 854 -25.99 -11.53 23.95
C LEU A 854 -27.25 -11.16 23.15
N THR A 855 -27.83 -10.00 23.44
CA THR A 855 -29.00 -9.49 22.72
C THR A 855 -28.58 -8.30 21.88
N TYR A 856 -28.99 -8.30 20.62
CA TYR A 856 -28.64 -7.22 19.69
C TYR A 856 -29.09 -5.84 20.22
N GLY A 857 -28.20 -4.87 20.16
CA GLY A 857 -28.39 -3.50 20.67
C GLY A 857 -28.13 -3.33 22.16
N GLU A 858 -27.87 -4.40 22.93
CA GLU A 858 -27.55 -4.29 24.36
C GLU A 858 -26.05 -4.15 24.61
N THR A 859 -25.70 -3.40 25.66
CA THR A 859 -24.31 -3.19 26.08
C THR A 859 -23.92 -4.16 27.19
N TYR A 860 -22.76 -4.78 27.04
CA TYR A 860 -22.18 -5.75 27.96
C TYR A 860 -20.86 -5.26 28.54
N THR A 861 -20.62 -5.59 29.80
CA THR A 861 -19.36 -5.32 30.47
C THR A 861 -18.84 -6.61 31.10
N PHE A 862 -17.61 -6.96 30.79
CA PHE A 862 -16.88 -8.10 31.35
C PHE A 862 -15.69 -7.60 32.16
N THR A 863 -15.51 -8.15 33.34
CA THR A 863 -14.34 -7.91 34.17
C THR A 863 -13.28 -8.96 33.84
N LEU A 864 -12.08 -8.51 33.52
CA LEU A 864 -10.94 -9.35 33.14
C LEU A 864 -9.79 -9.19 34.15
N GLN A 865 -9.22 -10.32 34.56
CA GLN A 865 -8.02 -10.34 35.42
C GLN A 865 -6.77 -9.90 34.64
N PRO A 866 -5.66 -9.58 35.32
CA PRO A 866 -4.38 -9.35 34.66
C PRO A 866 -4.00 -10.51 33.74
N ASP A 867 -3.52 -10.18 32.53
CA ASP A 867 -3.12 -11.12 31.47
C ASP A 867 -4.22 -12.14 31.08
N GLU A 868 -5.49 -11.89 31.43
CA GLU A 868 -6.58 -12.78 31.07
C GLU A 868 -6.86 -12.76 29.57
N VAL A 869 -6.99 -13.97 29.01
CA VAL A 869 -7.57 -14.24 27.69
C VAL A 869 -8.89 -14.97 27.91
N ARG A 870 -9.95 -14.56 27.22
CA ARG A 870 -11.25 -15.21 27.25
C ARG A 870 -11.83 -15.25 25.83
N ILE A 871 -12.09 -16.44 25.34
CA ILE A 871 -12.70 -16.68 24.04
C ILE A 871 -14.07 -17.32 24.26
N LEU A 872 -15.08 -16.73 23.67
CA LEU A 872 -16.45 -17.18 23.72
C LEU A 872 -16.86 -17.66 22.33
N GLU A 873 -17.48 -18.80 22.28
CA GLU A 873 -18.21 -19.29 21.12
C GLU A 873 -19.67 -18.85 21.25
N ILE A 874 -20.26 -18.36 20.18
CA ILE A 874 -21.60 -17.78 20.13
C ILE A 874 -22.41 -18.56 19.12
N SER A 875 -23.67 -18.88 19.48
CA SER A 875 -24.55 -19.60 18.57
C SER A 875 -26.04 -19.26 18.84
N ALA A 876 -26.87 -19.48 17.85
CA ALA A 876 -28.34 -19.40 18.00
C ALA A 876 -28.94 -20.76 18.35
N ASP A 877 -29.97 -20.75 19.19
CA ASP A 877 -30.87 -21.90 19.35
C ASP A 877 -31.82 -21.98 18.13
N GLY A 878 -31.34 -22.59 17.06
CA GLY A 878 -32.11 -22.86 15.85
C GLY A 878 -31.95 -21.82 14.78
N ASP A 879 -31.13 -22.13 13.83
CA ASP A 879 -30.95 -21.38 12.61
C ASP A 879 -32.26 -21.24 11.84
N THR A 880 -32.61 -20.02 11.46
CA THR A 880 -33.84 -19.68 10.69
C THR A 880 -33.52 -18.98 9.37
N ILE A 881 -32.25 -18.72 9.09
CA ILE A 881 -31.79 -18.06 7.87
C ILE A 881 -31.36 -19.15 6.88
N ALA A 882 -31.78 -19.02 5.64
CA ALA A 882 -31.36 -19.99 4.63
C ALA A 882 -29.88 -19.70 4.23
N PRO A 883 -29.04 -20.73 4.14
CA PRO A 883 -27.68 -20.57 3.69
C PRO A 883 -27.61 -19.85 2.35
N GLN A 884 -26.65 -18.95 2.23
CA GLN A 884 -26.36 -18.25 0.97
C GLN A 884 -25.00 -18.68 0.44
N ILE A 885 -24.89 -18.78 -0.85
CA ILE A 885 -23.57 -18.99 -1.47
C ILE A 885 -22.79 -17.68 -1.32
N GLU A 886 -21.72 -17.75 -0.58
CA GLU A 886 -20.79 -16.66 -0.40
C GLU A 886 -19.81 -16.56 -1.57
N ARG A 887 -19.33 -17.70 -2.04
CA ARG A 887 -18.31 -17.76 -3.08
C ARG A 887 -18.45 -19.00 -3.96
N ILE A 888 -18.14 -18.84 -5.23
CA ILE A 888 -17.92 -19.95 -6.18
C ILE A 888 -16.57 -19.73 -6.84
N MET A 889 -15.71 -20.72 -6.78
CA MET A 889 -14.41 -20.72 -7.41
C MET A 889 -14.28 -21.91 -8.34
N SER A 890 -13.46 -21.79 -9.36
CA SER A 890 -13.09 -22.92 -10.22
C SER A 890 -11.58 -23.09 -10.20
N ASP A 891 -11.17 -24.30 -9.97
CA ASP A 891 -9.78 -24.73 -9.96
C ASP A 891 -9.40 -25.35 -11.32
N GLY A 892 -9.63 -24.63 -12.39
CA GLY A 892 -9.44 -25.13 -13.75
C GLY A 892 -10.68 -25.81 -14.31
N ASP A 893 -10.51 -26.77 -15.22
CA ASP A 893 -11.60 -27.31 -16.04
C ASP A 893 -12.48 -28.37 -15.34
N GLN A 894 -12.16 -28.81 -14.14
CA GLN A 894 -12.78 -30.01 -13.57
C GLN A 894 -13.22 -29.91 -12.11
N GLU A 895 -12.86 -28.88 -11.39
CA GLU A 895 -13.21 -28.73 -9.99
C GLU A 895 -13.82 -27.35 -9.70
N ILE A 896 -14.84 -27.31 -8.87
CA ILE A 896 -15.50 -26.08 -8.42
C ILE A 896 -15.63 -26.13 -6.92
N THR A 897 -15.12 -25.12 -6.25
CA THR A 897 -15.31 -24.91 -4.83
C THR A 897 -16.51 -23.97 -4.62
N VAL A 898 -17.45 -24.40 -3.81
CA VAL A 898 -18.61 -23.59 -3.39
C VAL A 898 -18.55 -23.40 -1.91
N ARG A 899 -18.51 -22.15 -1.48
CA ARG A 899 -18.54 -21.78 -0.08
C ARG A 899 -19.87 -21.14 0.27
N PHE A 900 -20.36 -21.48 1.43
CA PHE A 900 -21.57 -20.90 2.03
C PHE A 900 -21.20 -19.99 3.18
N ASN A 901 -22.04 -19.05 3.52
CA ASN A 901 -21.92 -18.15 4.66
C ASN A 901 -22.23 -18.80 6.02
N GLU A 902 -22.61 -20.07 6.04
CA GLU A 902 -22.92 -20.83 7.26
C GLU A 902 -22.77 -22.33 7.01
N LYS A 903 -22.69 -23.11 8.10
CA LYS A 903 -22.61 -24.59 8.00
C LYS A 903 -23.83 -25.17 7.31
N VAL A 904 -23.58 -25.94 6.29
CA VAL A 904 -24.65 -26.58 5.48
C VAL A 904 -24.52 -28.10 5.57
N SER A 905 -25.60 -28.77 5.76
CA SER A 905 -25.62 -30.23 5.77
C SER A 905 -26.51 -30.79 4.67
N GLY A 906 -26.03 -31.81 3.98
CA GLY A 906 -26.83 -32.57 2.99
C GLY A 906 -27.12 -31.77 1.70
N SER A 907 -26.26 -30.85 1.33
CA SER A 907 -26.38 -30.10 0.09
C SER A 907 -26.31 -30.99 -1.14
N SER A 908 -27.10 -30.66 -2.15
CA SER A 908 -27.03 -31.27 -3.46
C SER A 908 -26.80 -30.18 -4.50
N PHE A 909 -25.83 -30.42 -5.36
CA PHE A 909 -25.45 -29.50 -6.40
C PHE A 909 -25.95 -29.97 -7.76
N GLN A 910 -26.31 -29.02 -8.60
CA GLN A 910 -26.62 -29.26 -10.01
C GLN A 910 -25.97 -28.19 -10.85
N MET A 911 -25.30 -28.58 -11.92
CA MET A 911 -24.65 -27.67 -12.83
C MET A 911 -25.26 -27.81 -14.22
N GLU A 912 -25.68 -26.71 -14.82
CA GLU A 912 -26.21 -26.72 -16.18
C GLU A 912 -25.07 -26.90 -17.20
N GLY A 913 -25.10 -27.98 -17.94
CA GLY A 913 -24.15 -28.30 -19.00
C GLY A 913 -22.99 -29.19 -18.60
N ALA A 914 -22.92 -29.62 -17.34
CA ALA A 914 -21.91 -30.56 -16.85
C ALA A 914 -22.53 -31.62 -15.95
N GLU A 915 -21.83 -32.73 -15.77
CA GLU A 915 -22.20 -33.82 -14.86
C GLU A 915 -21.23 -33.78 -13.66
N ILE A 916 -21.77 -33.67 -12.48
CA ILE A 916 -21.02 -33.69 -11.22
C ILE A 916 -20.72 -35.16 -10.89
N GLU A 917 -19.43 -35.52 -10.83
CA GLU A 917 -18.98 -36.88 -10.51
C GLU A 917 -18.92 -37.14 -9.01
N SER A 918 -18.48 -36.16 -8.22
CA SER A 918 -18.39 -36.24 -6.76
C SER A 918 -18.63 -34.89 -6.13
N VAL A 919 -18.98 -34.86 -4.87
CA VAL A 919 -19.03 -33.67 -4.02
C VAL A 919 -18.33 -34.04 -2.71
N GLU A 920 -17.32 -33.30 -2.35
CA GLU A 920 -16.62 -33.41 -1.07
C GLU A 920 -16.91 -32.19 -0.21
N GLN A 921 -17.17 -32.37 1.06
CA GLN A 921 -17.36 -31.31 2.02
C GLN A 921 -16.07 -31.15 2.83
N SER A 922 -15.58 -29.95 2.92
CA SER A 922 -14.43 -29.63 3.76
C SER A 922 -14.74 -29.80 5.25
N ALA A 923 -13.70 -29.84 6.08
CA ALA A 923 -13.83 -30.00 7.54
C ALA A 923 -14.53 -28.82 8.23
N ASP A 924 -14.56 -27.65 7.55
CA ASP A 924 -15.26 -26.44 8.00
C ASP A 924 -16.79 -26.52 7.91
N ASP A 925 -17.32 -27.54 7.24
CA ASP A 925 -18.77 -27.74 6.98
C ASP A 925 -19.45 -26.62 6.14
N VAL A 926 -18.70 -25.63 5.67
CA VAL A 926 -19.20 -24.53 4.83
C VAL A 926 -18.71 -24.60 3.39
N THR A 927 -17.62 -25.31 3.13
CA THR A 927 -16.96 -25.39 1.83
C THR A 927 -17.20 -26.77 1.19
N TYR A 928 -17.50 -26.77 -0.09
CA TYR A 928 -17.75 -27.98 -0.90
C TYR A 928 -16.91 -27.95 -2.16
N HIS A 929 -16.30 -29.05 -2.49
CA HIS A 929 -15.49 -29.26 -3.69
C HIS A 929 -16.14 -30.23 -4.66
#